data_9f15d7ddafe53f8ede8bfd03f2cd30d5
#
_entry.id   9f15d7ddafe53f8ede8bfd03f2cd30d5
#
_cell.length_a   1.000
_cell.length_b   1.000
_cell.length_c   1.000
_cell.angle_alpha   90.00
_cell.angle_beta   90.00
_cell.angle_gamma   90.00
#
_symmetry.space_group_name_H-M   'P 1'
#
loop_
_entity.id
_entity.type
_entity.pdbx_description
1 polymer ?
#
loop_
_entity_poly.entity_id
_entity_poly.type
_entity_poly.pdbx_seq_one_letter_code
_entity_poly.pdbx_strand_id
1 'polypeptide(L)'
;MSEEKPRGPVMIIGGGIAGIQAALSLSGAGYGVHLVERAASLGGMLPSLHRIYPLCACCKLDPRIAACDQDPNIEVLLDTQLMELSGKVGDFKATLESGGVKKQLEVGAVILAAGIETFDPTGQDTYPYGVNPNVVTSVEYEQLQKPLGPNGGILMRPSDGKKPERIAWLQCVGSRDINHCDAPYCSSVCCMYALKEAVNTKEFDEDIETTIFYMDMRTHGKSFEDYLNSAVDRDVRLIRSRVHTVDSDAGSDNLNISYADEKGNGHSETFDMVVLSVGLKPSSQTEQIANMIGLNLTPDQFIGTEPFKPVSTNVPGIFVCGGAAGPNDIGQSVIQAAASASEVAAVIDPEPFAAPEAYPEPAAEDGQAPAILFAYHLCPDMTSGIVEQIDAYASKAPGVTTTFSVDGDIRMTLSAKIKETGTNRLVFASCTPVIHENLLQESLKLAGLNPYLYEMVDLRNMDENAPATQLQDRIRMGVARAGFLTAPALKQIPVTKSALVVGGGIAGLESALALSREGYPVTVVEKEQTLGGNANHIRKTWQGYDVQEHLKGLVDAAMADENITVMTEATIKNNRGFGGNFTATVDQKGTQKEVSYGAAILAPGGTASKPDAYLYGQHKNVLLWSELDRKLMEDPDSVESIDTAVFIQCVGSRGDLGCVHCSNICCSFSVRAAIDMKAKNPELNIYILYRDMRTFGERELIYREAREKGVIFIRYELESKPDVQAAGDKLNVVVYDQVLQKSILLEADLVSLQTAIKGTNNAELADIFAVDLDENGFFAESPEKLRPVDATRDGIFIAGMASYPKGVSESIAQGKAASARALELLYRDTVQVGGMVAEVNTEKCAVCCTCVRTCPFQVPVIDREIGAAYIDSSLCKGCGMCVAECPGKAIFMSSCSDQMLTEAPSVLLATR
;
A
#
# COMPACT_ATOMS: atom_id res chain seq x y z
N MET A 1 -10.10 30.45 22.25
CA MET A 1 -11.33 30.17 21.49
C MET A 1 -10.84 29.62 20.15
N SER A 2 -10.96 28.32 19.92
CA SER A 2 -10.73 27.76 18.58
C SER A 2 -11.77 28.40 17.66
N GLU A 3 -11.35 29.09 16.60
CA GLU A 3 -12.26 29.48 15.52
C GLU A 3 -12.93 28.19 15.04
N GLU A 4 -14.27 28.18 14.94
CA GLU A 4 -15.00 27.03 14.37
C GLU A 4 -14.51 26.85 12.94
N LYS A 5 -14.08 25.61 12.59
CA LYS A 5 -13.70 25.29 11.23
C LYS A 5 -14.94 25.43 10.31
N PRO A 6 -14.78 25.89 9.07
CA PRO A 6 -15.89 25.87 8.10
C PRO A 6 -16.32 24.43 7.83
N ARG A 7 -17.59 24.24 7.47
CA ARG A 7 -18.14 22.94 7.04
C ARG A 7 -18.28 22.90 5.53
N GLY A 8 -18.26 21.72 4.96
CA GLY A 8 -18.53 21.54 3.55
C GLY A 8 -18.07 20.18 3.03
N PRO A 9 -18.64 19.73 1.91
CA PRO A 9 -18.20 18.54 1.22
C PRO A 9 -16.80 18.74 0.62
N VAL A 10 -16.16 17.64 0.24
CA VAL A 10 -14.83 17.63 -0.36
C VAL A 10 -14.93 17.23 -1.83
N MET A 11 -14.27 17.97 -2.72
CA MET A 11 -14.13 17.57 -4.11
C MET A 11 -12.79 16.85 -4.34
N ILE A 12 -12.85 15.68 -4.97
CA ILE A 12 -11.66 14.92 -5.38
C ILE A 12 -11.63 14.84 -6.90
N ILE A 13 -10.50 15.21 -7.50
CA ILE A 13 -10.31 15.20 -8.96
C ILE A 13 -9.42 14.03 -9.34
N GLY A 14 -10.03 13.03 -9.98
CA GLY A 14 -9.42 11.78 -10.44
C GLY A 14 -9.92 10.57 -9.66
N GLY A 15 -10.55 9.63 -10.34
CA GLY A 15 -11.13 8.37 -9.82
C GLY A 15 -10.15 7.18 -9.90
N GLY A 16 -8.83 7.42 -9.89
CA GLY A 16 -7.81 6.38 -9.73
C GLY A 16 -7.67 5.91 -8.29
N ILE A 17 -6.70 5.01 -8.02
CA ILE A 17 -6.52 4.40 -6.67
C ILE A 17 -6.34 5.45 -5.56
N ALA A 18 -5.65 6.56 -5.84
CA ALA A 18 -5.46 7.63 -4.86
C ALA A 18 -6.78 8.35 -4.56
N GLY A 19 -7.56 8.72 -5.59
CA GLY A 19 -8.85 9.38 -5.41
C GLY A 19 -9.88 8.49 -4.72
N ILE A 20 -9.97 7.23 -5.10
CA ILE A 20 -10.84 6.22 -4.45
C ILE A 20 -10.48 6.08 -2.97
N GLN A 21 -9.17 5.97 -2.64
CA GLN A 21 -8.75 5.86 -1.25
C GLN A 21 -9.06 7.11 -0.45
N ALA A 22 -8.80 8.30 -1.02
CA ALA A 22 -9.13 9.57 -0.36
C ALA A 22 -10.64 9.69 -0.10
N ALA A 23 -11.47 9.32 -1.09
CA ALA A 23 -12.93 9.33 -0.97
C ALA A 23 -13.43 8.42 0.15
N LEU A 24 -12.93 7.16 0.19
CA LEU A 24 -13.31 6.20 1.22
C LEU A 24 -12.85 6.62 2.61
N SER A 25 -11.63 7.20 2.74
CA SER A 25 -11.14 7.69 4.03
C SER A 25 -11.95 8.88 4.54
N LEU A 26 -12.33 9.81 3.67
CA LEU A 26 -13.15 10.97 4.02
C LEU A 26 -14.58 10.56 4.37
N SER A 27 -15.22 9.70 3.55
CA SER A 27 -16.56 9.17 3.87
C SER A 27 -16.56 8.44 5.21
N GLY A 28 -15.56 7.60 5.47
CA GLY A 28 -15.39 6.89 6.76
C GLY A 28 -15.22 7.82 7.96
N ALA A 29 -14.75 9.07 7.74
CA ALA A 29 -14.66 10.14 8.74
C ALA A 29 -15.87 11.11 8.72
N GLY A 30 -16.93 10.79 7.98
CA GLY A 30 -18.20 11.54 7.97
C GLY A 30 -18.28 12.70 6.99
N TYR A 31 -17.35 12.82 6.03
CA TYR A 31 -17.40 13.85 5.00
C TYR A 31 -18.23 13.43 3.80
N GLY A 32 -19.05 14.34 3.24
CA GLY A 32 -19.60 14.22 1.90
C GLY A 32 -18.50 14.47 0.84
N VAL A 33 -18.46 13.64 -0.20
CA VAL A 33 -17.40 13.65 -1.20
C VAL A 33 -17.99 13.70 -2.61
N HIS A 34 -17.55 14.64 -3.43
CA HIS A 34 -17.75 14.64 -4.88
C HIS A 34 -16.49 14.07 -5.55
N LEU A 35 -16.56 12.84 -6.06
CA LEU A 35 -15.47 12.20 -6.79
C LEU A 35 -15.65 12.44 -8.29
N VAL A 36 -14.81 13.30 -8.85
CA VAL A 36 -14.87 13.74 -10.25
C VAL A 36 -13.88 12.91 -11.08
N GLU A 37 -14.39 12.17 -12.08
CA GLU A 37 -13.58 11.36 -13.00
C GLU A 37 -13.92 11.72 -14.46
N ARG A 38 -12.88 11.94 -15.26
CA ARG A 38 -13.01 12.28 -16.69
C ARG A 38 -13.38 11.11 -17.57
N ALA A 39 -13.06 9.90 -17.14
CA ALA A 39 -13.40 8.67 -17.84
C ALA A 39 -14.81 8.19 -17.50
N ALA A 40 -15.33 7.27 -18.32
CA ALA A 40 -16.62 6.63 -18.10
C ALA A 40 -16.63 5.58 -16.97
N SER A 41 -15.48 5.36 -16.31
CA SER A 41 -15.35 4.39 -15.21
C SER A 41 -14.26 4.78 -14.21
N LEU A 42 -14.40 4.35 -12.96
CA LEU A 42 -13.37 4.46 -11.92
C LEU A 42 -12.24 3.44 -12.14
N GLY A 43 -11.11 3.67 -11.46
CA GLY A 43 -9.95 2.77 -11.40
C GLY A 43 -8.68 3.34 -11.99
N GLY A 44 -8.76 4.35 -12.86
CA GLY A 44 -7.62 4.98 -13.51
C GLY A 44 -6.78 3.98 -14.32
N MET A 45 -5.47 3.87 -14.04
CA MET A 45 -4.55 2.98 -14.75
C MET A 45 -4.66 1.51 -14.30
N LEU A 46 -5.15 1.23 -13.08
CA LEU A 46 -5.08 -0.13 -12.51
C LEU A 46 -5.88 -1.19 -13.28
N PRO A 47 -7.05 -0.90 -13.87
CA PRO A 47 -7.76 -1.87 -14.71
C PRO A 47 -6.96 -2.35 -15.93
N SER A 48 -5.95 -1.59 -16.38
CA SER A 48 -5.07 -2.01 -17.49
C SER A 48 -3.97 -2.99 -17.06
N LEU A 49 -3.72 -3.18 -15.76
CA LEU A 49 -2.69 -4.08 -15.24
C LEU A 49 -3.23 -5.49 -14.98
N HIS A 50 -2.39 -6.51 -15.19
CA HIS A 50 -2.72 -7.90 -14.87
C HIS A 50 -2.53 -8.18 -13.37
N ARG A 51 -1.34 -7.87 -12.84
CA ARG A 51 -0.99 -8.05 -11.43
C ARG A 51 -0.27 -6.82 -10.88
N ILE A 52 -0.46 -6.56 -9.60
CA ILE A 52 0.33 -5.62 -8.82
C ILE A 52 1.08 -6.39 -7.74
N TYR A 53 2.42 -6.38 -7.75
CA TYR A 53 3.17 -7.12 -6.73
C TYR A 53 2.83 -6.61 -5.32
N PRO A 54 2.52 -7.49 -4.35
CA PRO A 54 2.42 -8.96 -4.46
C PRO A 54 0.98 -9.45 -4.80
N LEU A 55 0.06 -8.58 -5.17
CA LEU A 55 -1.38 -8.83 -5.23
C LEU A 55 -1.91 -8.95 -6.67
N CYS A 56 -3.04 -9.63 -6.83
CA CYS A 56 -3.86 -9.55 -8.04
C CYS A 56 -4.58 -8.20 -8.09
N ALA A 57 -4.47 -7.48 -9.22
CA ALA A 57 -5.04 -6.14 -9.36
C ALA A 57 -6.57 -6.14 -9.25
N CYS A 58 -7.28 -6.94 -10.05
CA CYS A 58 -8.74 -6.97 -10.09
C CYS A 58 -9.36 -7.40 -8.75
N CYS A 59 -8.91 -8.52 -8.16
CA CYS A 59 -9.50 -9.06 -6.93
C CYS A 59 -9.40 -8.11 -5.72
N LYS A 60 -8.54 -7.10 -5.76
CA LYS A 60 -8.30 -6.17 -4.65
C LYS A 60 -8.79 -4.75 -4.93
N LEU A 61 -8.88 -4.35 -6.19
CA LEU A 61 -9.36 -3.02 -6.58
C LEU A 61 -10.89 -2.98 -6.71
N ASP A 62 -11.49 -4.00 -7.35
CA ASP A 62 -12.93 -4.03 -7.62
C ASP A 62 -13.80 -3.85 -6.36
N PRO A 63 -13.47 -4.46 -5.19
CA PRO A 63 -14.21 -4.20 -3.96
C PRO A 63 -14.16 -2.73 -3.51
N ARG A 64 -13.06 -2.01 -3.80
CA ARG A 64 -12.94 -0.59 -3.45
C ARG A 64 -13.71 0.30 -4.39
N ILE A 65 -13.72 -0.03 -5.69
CA ILE A 65 -14.55 0.67 -6.68
C ILE A 65 -16.03 0.49 -6.29
N ALA A 66 -16.45 -0.75 -6.02
CA ALA A 66 -17.82 -1.03 -5.61
C ALA A 66 -18.20 -0.32 -4.30
N ALA A 67 -17.31 -0.30 -3.31
CA ALA A 67 -17.52 0.43 -2.06
C ALA A 67 -17.65 1.94 -2.28
N CYS A 68 -16.84 2.51 -3.17
CA CYS A 68 -16.88 3.93 -3.50
C CYS A 68 -18.16 4.32 -4.26
N ASP A 69 -18.57 3.49 -5.22
CA ASP A 69 -19.75 3.72 -6.05
C ASP A 69 -21.07 3.61 -5.27
N GLN A 70 -21.08 2.79 -4.22
CA GLN A 70 -22.29 2.53 -3.40
C GLN A 70 -22.29 3.22 -2.03
N ASP A 71 -21.29 4.07 -1.74
CA ASP A 71 -21.23 4.83 -0.51
C ASP A 71 -22.17 6.05 -0.57
N PRO A 72 -23.15 6.18 0.36
CA PRO A 72 -24.12 7.28 0.34
C PRO A 72 -23.50 8.67 0.55
N ASN A 73 -22.27 8.74 1.07
CA ASN A 73 -21.53 9.98 1.24
C ASN A 73 -20.58 10.28 0.07
N ILE A 74 -20.55 9.44 -0.98
CA ILE A 74 -19.72 9.65 -2.16
C ILE A 74 -20.59 9.80 -3.41
N GLU A 75 -20.64 11.00 -3.97
CA GLU A 75 -21.23 11.26 -5.28
C GLU A 75 -20.17 11.06 -6.35
N VAL A 76 -20.26 9.98 -7.15
CA VAL A 76 -19.34 9.71 -8.26
C VAL A 76 -19.85 10.44 -9.52
N LEU A 77 -19.00 11.31 -10.09
CA LEU A 77 -19.27 12.11 -11.27
C LEU A 77 -18.35 11.66 -12.41
N LEU A 78 -18.82 10.70 -13.21
CA LEU A 78 -18.10 10.17 -14.38
C LEU A 78 -18.25 11.10 -15.60
N ASP A 79 -17.40 10.91 -16.62
CA ASP A 79 -17.37 11.73 -17.85
C ASP A 79 -17.35 13.24 -17.55
N THR A 80 -16.71 13.64 -16.42
CA THR A 80 -16.81 14.98 -15.85
C THR A 80 -15.43 15.63 -15.69
N GLN A 81 -15.30 16.89 -16.08
CA GLN A 81 -14.05 17.65 -16.00
C GLN A 81 -14.24 18.95 -15.21
N LEU A 82 -13.18 19.37 -14.49
CA LEU A 82 -13.11 20.67 -13.85
C LEU A 82 -12.76 21.74 -14.89
N MET A 83 -13.63 22.76 -15.00
CA MET A 83 -13.46 23.89 -15.93
C MET A 83 -13.00 25.17 -15.24
N GLU A 84 -13.40 25.39 -13.98
CA GLU A 84 -13.06 26.56 -13.19
C GLU A 84 -13.12 26.23 -11.71
N LEU A 85 -12.19 26.79 -10.94
CA LEU A 85 -12.19 26.75 -9.48
C LEU A 85 -11.83 28.12 -8.93
N SER A 86 -12.64 28.63 -8.01
CA SER A 86 -12.43 29.92 -7.34
C SER A 86 -12.83 29.84 -5.88
N GLY A 87 -12.47 30.82 -5.07
CA GLY A 87 -12.81 30.88 -3.64
C GLY A 87 -11.64 30.54 -2.73
N LYS A 88 -11.94 30.02 -1.53
CA LYS A 88 -10.97 29.70 -0.47
C LYS A 88 -11.47 28.54 0.37
N VAL A 89 -10.65 28.08 1.32
CA VAL A 89 -11.03 27.06 2.31
C VAL A 89 -12.41 27.34 2.89
N GLY A 90 -13.28 26.33 2.84
CA GLY A 90 -14.65 26.39 3.31
C GLY A 90 -15.66 27.00 2.34
N ASP A 91 -15.19 27.62 1.23
CA ASP A 91 -16.06 28.30 0.23
C ASP A 91 -15.40 28.28 -1.16
N PHE A 92 -15.05 27.10 -1.64
CA PHE A 92 -14.64 26.92 -3.04
C PHE A 92 -15.85 26.73 -3.94
N LYS A 93 -15.82 27.36 -5.11
CA LYS A 93 -16.83 27.25 -6.18
C LYS A 93 -16.20 26.61 -7.40
N ALA A 94 -16.62 25.40 -7.70
CA ALA A 94 -16.15 24.61 -8.82
C ALA A 94 -17.20 24.59 -9.93
N THR A 95 -16.79 24.88 -11.17
CA THR A 95 -17.61 24.65 -12.37
C THR A 95 -17.12 23.38 -13.04
N LEU A 96 -17.98 22.40 -13.13
CA LEU A 96 -17.76 21.10 -13.77
C LEU A 96 -18.49 21.04 -15.11
N GLU A 97 -17.96 20.28 -16.09
CA GLU A 97 -18.62 20.02 -17.38
C GLU A 97 -18.67 18.50 -17.65
N SER A 98 -19.86 18.02 -17.97
CA SER A 98 -20.12 16.64 -18.41
C SER A 98 -21.02 16.66 -19.62
N GLY A 99 -20.59 16.07 -20.77
CA GLY A 99 -21.39 16.03 -22.00
C GLY A 99 -21.85 17.38 -22.51
N GLY A 100 -21.10 18.48 -22.26
CA GLY A 100 -21.44 19.84 -22.63
C GLY A 100 -22.42 20.55 -21.66
N VAL A 101 -22.82 19.89 -20.56
CA VAL A 101 -23.64 20.47 -19.50
C VAL A 101 -22.75 20.93 -18.36
N LYS A 102 -22.92 22.17 -17.93
CA LYS A 102 -22.16 22.73 -16.79
C LYS A 102 -22.94 22.57 -15.48
N LYS A 103 -22.29 22.11 -14.45
CA LYS A 103 -22.77 21.99 -13.05
C LYS A 103 -21.87 22.83 -12.16
N GLN A 104 -22.43 23.60 -11.24
CA GLN A 104 -21.67 24.27 -10.20
C GLN A 104 -21.77 23.51 -8.89
N LEU A 105 -20.63 23.40 -8.17
CA LEU A 105 -20.55 22.82 -6.83
C LEU A 105 -19.88 23.82 -5.88
N GLU A 106 -20.37 23.82 -4.64
CA GLU A 106 -19.73 24.51 -3.51
C GLU A 106 -19.07 23.46 -2.62
N VAL A 107 -17.77 23.61 -2.33
CA VAL A 107 -17.00 22.61 -1.58
C VAL A 107 -16.06 23.27 -0.58
N GLY A 108 -15.82 22.61 0.55
CA GLY A 108 -14.95 23.12 1.61
C GLY A 108 -13.46 22.94 1.34
N ALA A 109 -13.07 21.86 0.65
CA ALA A 109 -11.68 21.54 0.32
C ALA A 109 -11.61 20.74 -0.99
N VAL A 110 -10.39 20.65 -1.57
CA VAL A 110 -10.15 19.95 -2.85
C VAL A 110 -8.92 19.05 -2.73
N ILE A 111 -9.02 17.81 -3.22
CA ILE A 111 -7.89 16.88 -3.37
C ILE A 111 -7.65 16.61 -4.85
N LEU A 112 -6.41 16.84 -5.29
CA LEU A 112 -5.99 16.60 -6.66
C LEU A 112 -5.34 15.21 -6.74
N ALA A 113 -6.03 14.27 -7.38
CA ALA A 113 -5.59 12.91 -7.64
C ALA A 113 -5.58 12.62 -9.16
N ALA A 114 -5.19 13.63 -9.97
CA ALA A 114 -5.28 13.62 -11.44
C ALA A 114 -4.38 12.58 -12.13
N GLY A 115 -3.58 11.85 -11.34
CA GLY A 115 -2.79 10.69 -11.79
C GLY A 115 -1.58 11.06 -12.67
N ILE A 116 -1.16 10.09 -13.46
CA ILE A 116 -0.01 10.12 -14.36
C ILE A 116 -0.39 9.49 -15.68
N GLU A 117 0.43 9.73 -16.69
CA GLU A 117 0.39 9.08 -17.99
C GLU A 117 1.68 8.31 -18.24
N THR A 118 1.64 7.28 -19.08
CA THR A 118 2.84 6.59 -19.55
C THR A 118 3.50 7.36 -20.69
N PHE A 119 4.82 7.26 -20.78
CA PHE A 119 5.56 7.80 -21.91
C PHE A 119 5.14 7.09 -23.20
N ASP A 120 4.87 7.85 -24.27
CA ASP A 120 4.59 7.33 -25.60
C ASP A 120 5.91 7.22 -26.39
N PRO A 121 6.38 6.00 -26.75
CA PRO A 121 7.63 5.82 -27.48
C PRO A 121 7.52 6.00 -28.98
N THR A 122 6.33 6.31 -29.53
CA THR A 122 6.10 6.43 -31.00
C THR A 122 7.04 7.43 -31.67
N GLY A 123 7.50 8.46 -30.97
CA GLY A 123 8.44 9.45 -31.48
C GLY A 123 9.92 9.05 -31.41
N GLN A 124 10.24 7.86 -30.90
CA GLN A 124 11.62 7.39 -30.78
C GLN A 124 11.96 6.41 -31.92
N ASP A 125 12.76 6.86 -32.85
CA ASP A 125 13.20 6.06 -34.02
C ASP A 125 14.20 4.94 -33.68
N THR A 126 14.77 4.95 -32.50
CA THR A 126 15.73 3.95 -32.01
C THR A 126 15.07 2.61 -31.63
N TYR A 127 13.78 2.65 -31.30
CA TYR A 127 12.98 1.46 -30.99
C TYR A 127 11.86 1.37 -32.02
N PRO A 128 11.72 0.29 -32.78
CA PRO A 128 10.73 0.20 -33.89
C PRO A 128 9.30 -0.01 -33.35
N TYR A 129 8.91 0.73 -32.33
CA TYR A 129 7.56 0.74 -31.75
C TYR A 129 6.55 1.32 -32.74
N GLY A 130 5.42 0.66 -32.92
CA GLY A 130 4.42 1.00 -33.93
C GLY A 130 4.80 0.59 -35.36
N VAL A 131 6.03 0.10 -35.58
CA VAL A 131 6.53 -0.42 -36.87
C VAL A 131 6.64 -1.94 -36.82
N ASN A 132 7.30 -2.49 -35.80
CA ASN A 132 7.35 -3.93 -35.56
C ASN A 132 6.33 -4.29 -34.44
N PRO A 133 5.35 -5.16 -34.72
CA PRO A 133 4.29 -5.48 -33.77
C PRO A 133 4.79 -6.24 -32.51
N ASN A 134 6.00 -6.82 -32.57
CA ASN A 134 6.61 -7.52 -31.43
C ASN A 134 7.38 -6.58 -30.48
N VAL A 135 7.39 -5.26 -30.77
CA VAL A 135 7.84 -4.23 -29.82
C VAL A 135 6.62 -3.64 -29.15
N VAL A 136 6.46 -3.91 -27.86
CA VAL A 136 5.31 -3.49 -27.08
C VAL A 136 5.75 -2.68 -25.85
N THR A 137 4.88 -1.82 -25.33
CA THR A 137 5.09 -1.18 -24.04
C THR A 137 4.81 -2.16 -22.90
N SER A 138 5.31 -1.86 -21.68
CA SER A 138 5.01 -2.64 -20.48
C SER A 138 3.51 -2.76 -20.22
N VAL A 139 2.72 -1.70 -20.45
CA VAL A 139 1.26 -1.73 -20.26
C VAL A 139 0.57 -2.64 -21.28
N GLU A 140 1.00 -2.62 -22.54
CA GLU A 140 0.50 -3.53 -23.57
C GLU A 140 0.88 -4.98 -23.26
N TYR A 141 2.10 -5.22 -22.75
CA TYR A 141 2.54 -6.55 -22.32
C TYR A 141 1.67 -7.10 -21.18
N GLU A 142 1.31 -6.27 -20.20
CA GLU A 142 0.35 -6.63 -19.15
C GLU A 142 -1.00 -7.07 -19.70
N GLN A 143 -1.50 -6.39 -20.76
CA GLN A 143 -2.76 -6.77 -21.41
C GLN A 143 -2.66 -8.13 -22.10
N LEU A 144 -1.49 -8.47 -22.68
CA LEU A 144 -1.28 -9.79 -23.31
C LEU A 144 -1.31 -10.93 -22.27
N GLN A 145 -0.85 -10.69 -21.05
CA GLN A 145 -0.85 -11.67 -19.96
C GLN A 145 -2.20 -11.78 -19.21
N LYS A 146 -3.10 -10.82 -19.42
CA LYS A 146 -4.36 -10.74 -18.67
C LYS A 146 -5.34 -11.84 -19.11
N PRO A 147 -5.97 -12.60 -18.18
CA PRO A 147 -6.96 -13.63 -18.52
C PRO A 147 -8.16 -13.12 -19.33
N LEU A 148 -8.56 -11.87 -19.09
CA LEU A 148 -9.60 -11.16 -19.86
C LEU A 148 -9.00 -10.26 -20.97
N GLY A 149 -7.73 -10.45 -21.31
CA GLY A 149 -7.04 -9.74 -22.37
C GLY A 149 -7.32 -10.34 -23.75
N PRO A 150 -6.70 -9.76 -24.80
CA PRO A 150 -7.00 -10.12 -26.18
C PRO A 150 -6.79 -11.60 -26.53
N ASN A 151 -5.91 -12.30 -25.80
CA ASN A 151 -5.56 -13.70 -26.06
C ASN A 151 -6.01 -14.65 -24.94
N GLY A 152 -6.95 -14.26 -24.08
CA GLY A 152 -7.42 -15.09 -22.97
C GLY A 152 -6.34 -15.45 -21.93
N GLY A 153 -5.30 -14.60 -21.82
CA GLY A 153 -4.16 -14.81 -20.92
C GLY A 153 -3.06 -15.73 -21.47
N ILE A 154 -3.17 -16.18 -22.73
CA ILE A 154 -2.11 -16.94 -23.39
C ILE A 154 -1.13 -15.97 -24.03
N LEU A 155 0.13 -16.02 -23.61
CA LEU A 155 1.17 -15.14 -24.15
C LEU A 155 1.55 -15.55 -25.56
N MET A 156 1.31 -14.65 -26.52
CA MET A 156 1.57 -14.85 -27.94
C MET A 156 2.27 -13.63 -28.54
N ARG A 157 3.09 -13.84 -29.55
CA ARG A 157 3.69 -12.78 -30.36
C ARG A 157 2.60 -12.05 -31.13
N PRO A 158 2.54 -10.72 -31.08
CA PRO A 158 1.51 -9.96 -31.82
C PRO A 158 1.60 -10.12 -33.35
N SER A 159 2.79 -10.39 -33.91
CA SER A 159 3.00 -10.51 -35.37
C SER A 159 2.37 -11.76 -35.99
N ASP A 160 2.47 -12.92 -35.30
CA ASP A 160 2.15 -14.22 -35.93
C ASP A 160 1.35 -15.18 -35.03
N GLY A 161 1.03 -14.75 -33.81
CA GLY A 161 0.27 -15.55 -32.85
C GLY A 161 1.02 -16.75 -32.26
N LYS A 162 2.33 -16.85 -32.46
CA LYS A 162 3.12 -17.94 -31.86
C LYS A 162 3.58 -17.63 -30.47
N LYS A 163 3.87 -18.68 -29.71
CA LYS A 163 4.52 -18.56 -28.40
C LYS A 163 5.91 -17.94 -28.58
N PRO A 164 6.28 -16.85 -27.83
CA PRO A 164 7.65 -16.35 -27.84
C PRO A 164 8.57 -17.29 -27.07
N GLU A 165 9.82 -17.44 -27.53
CA GLU A 165 10.87 -18.20 -26.87
C GLU A 165 11.81 -17.30 -26.06
N ARG A 166 12.06 -16.05 -26.52
CA ARG A 166 13.00 -15.11 -25.93
C ARG A 166 12.39 -13.70 -25.86
N ILE A 167 12.31 -13.14 -24.67
CA ILE A 167 11.73 -11.80 -24.43
C ILE A 167 12.74 -10.90 -23.72
N ALA A 168 12.88 -9.66 -24.20
CA ALA A 168 13.75 -8.65 -23.59
C ALA A 168 12.95 -7.47 -23.06
N TRP A 169 13.28 -7.00 -21.86
CA TRP A 169 12.76 -5.75 -21.28
C TRP A 169 13.85 -4.68 -21.32
N LEU A 170 13.52 -3.50 -21.89
CA LEU A 170 14.41 -2.35 -21.93
C LEU A 170 13.98 -1.32 -20.88
N GLN A 171 14.85 -1.05 -19.90
CA GLN A 171 14.55 -0.14 -18.81
C GLN A 171 14.76 1.33 -19.17
N CYS A 172 14.07 2.23 -18.45
CA CYS A 172 14.22 3.69 -18.55
C CYS A 172 13.86 4.28 -19.93
N VAL A 173 12.90 3.68 -20.63
CA VAL A 173 12.36 4.28 -21.88
C VAL A 173 11.45 5.45 -21.49
N GLY A 174 11.83 6.68 -21.84
CA GLY A 174 11.10 7.89 -21.43
C GLY A 174 11.32 8.31 -19.97
N SER A 175 12.49 7.94 -19.38
CA SER A 175 12.92 8.44 -18.06
C SER A 175 14.43 8.37 -17.90
N ARG A 176 15.01 9.21 -17.03
CA ARG A 176 16.46 9.39 -16.86
C ARG A 176 17.17 9.80 -18.19
N ASP A 177 16.48 10.50 -19.04
CA ASP A 177 16.95 10.90 -20.37
C ASP A 177 16.48 12.32 -20.69
N ILE A 178 17.43 13.26 -20.70
CA ILE A 178 17.21 14.67 -21.04
C ILE A 178 17.34 14.97 -22.54
N ASN A 179 18.02 14.09 -23.27
CA ASN A 179 18.36 14.37 -24.67
C ASN A 179 17.21 14.00 -25.65
N HIS A 180 16.44 12.97 -25.30
CA HIS A 180 15.42 12.42 -26.21
C HIS A 180 13.99 12.62 -25.70
N CYS A 181 13.78 12.75 -24.38
CA CYS A 181 12.44 12.80 -23.81
C CYS A 181 12.24 13.87 -22.72
N ASP A 182 13.24 14.70 -22.45
CA ASP A 182 13.19 15.76 -21.42
C ASP A 182 12.62 15.28 -20.07
N ALA A 183 12.99 14.05 -19.69
CA ALA A 183 12.57 13.41 -18.44
C ALA A 183 13.81 13.03 -17.59
N PRO A 184 14.39 14.02 -16.87
CA PRO A 184 15.63 13.81 -16.11
C PRO A 184 15.46 12.95 -14.85
N TYR A 185 14.24 12.73 -14.39
CA TYR A 185 13.90 11.97 -13.19
C TYR A 185 13.73 10.46 -13.46
N CYS A 186 13.65 9.68 -12.39
CA CYS A 186 13.32 8.25 -12.44
C CYS A 186 11.81 8.05 -12.20
N SER A 187 11.18 7.20 -13.00
CA SER A 187 9.75 6.89 -12.84
C SER A 187 9.43 5.99 -11.64
N SER A 188 10.40 5.63 -10.81
CA SER A 188 10.29 4.83 -9.57
C SER A 188 9.81 3.39 -9.71
N VAL A 189 8.93 3.08 -10.66
CA VAL A 189 8.21 1.80 -10.75
C VAL A 189 8.73 0.84 -11.82
N CYS A 190 9.47 1.35 -12.83
CA CYS A 190 9.85 0.58 -14.03
C CYS A 190 10.61 -0.71 -13.71
N CYS A 191 11.55 -0.67 -12.76
CA CYS A 191 12.31 -1.87 -12.38
C CYS A 191 11.41 -2.95 -11.77
N MET A 192 10.45 -2.55 -10.94
CA MET A 192 9.58 -3.51 -10.27
C MET A 192 8.55 -4.13 -11.22
N TYR A 193 7.96 -3.36 -12.13
CA TYR A 193 7.01 -3.97 -13.05
C TYR A 193 7.69 -4.86 -14.10
N ALA A 194 8.90 -4.51 -14.56
CA ALA A 194 9.65 -5.40 -15.46
C ALA A 194 10.05 -6.71 -14.78
N LEU A 195 10.52 -6.67 -13.53
CA LEU A 195 10.77 -7.87 -12.73
C LEU A 195 9.50 -8.72 -12.59
N LYS A 196 8.35 -8.07 -12.26
CA LYS A 196 7.06 -8.75 -12.13
C LYS A 196 6.62 -9.39 -13.45
N GLU A 197 6.70 -8.68 -14.55
CA GLU A 197 6.35 -9.18 -15.87
C GLU A 197 7.21 -10.38 -16.26
N ALA A 198 8.52 -10.30 -16.04
CA ALA A 198 9.46 -11.39 -16.31
C ALA A 198 9.19 -12.62 -15.43
N VAL A 199 8.94 -12.42 -14.13
CA VAL A 199 8.58 -13.51 -13.21
C VAL A 199 7.24 -14.15 -13.58
N ASN A 200 6.21 -13.35 -13.90
CA ASN A 200 4.91 -13.87 -14.35
C ASN A 200 5.06 -14.69 -15.65
N THR A 201 5.95 -14.26 -16.54
CA THR A 201 6.27 -15.01 -17.76
C THR A 201 6.85 -16.38 -17.44
N LYS A 202 7.80 -16.44 -16.49
CA LYS A 202 8.38 -17.72 -16.01
C LYS A 202 7.35 -18.59 -15.28
N GLU A 203 6.42 -18.00 -14.53
CA GLU A 203 5.32 -18.73 -13.89
C GLU A 203 4.33 -19.30 -14.91
N PHE A 204 4.14 -18.62 -16.02
CA PHE A 204 3.32 -19.08 -17.13
C PHE A 204 3.99 -20.21 -17.90
N ASP A 205 5.30 -20.06 -18.20
CA ASP A 205 6.10 -21.02 -18.95
C ASP A 205 7.59 -20.85 -18.63
N GLU A 206 8.17 -21.85 -17.93
CA GLU A 206 9.57 -21.83 -17.49
C GLU A 206 10.58 -21.83 -18.64
N ASP A 207 10.19 -22.35 -19.83
CA ASP A 207 11.06 -22.46 -21.00
C ASP A 207 11.31 -21.11 -21.70
N ILE A 208 10.48 -20.09 -21.46
CA ILE A 208 10.67 -18.77 -22.06
C ILE A 208 11.90 -18.08 -21.43
N GLU A 209 12.89 -17.74 -22.25
CA GLU A 209 14.05 -16.96 -21.80
C GLU A 209 13.66 -15.49 -21.58
N THR A 210 13.88 -14.98 -20.37
CA THR A 210 13.57 -13.61 -19.99
C THR A 210 14.86 -12.84 -19.69
N THR A 211 15.02 -11.65 -20.31
CA THR A 211 16.21 -10.80 -20.15
C THR A 211 15.82 -9.36 -19.87
N ILE A 212 16.34 -8.74 -18.81
CA ILE A 212 16.10 -7.33 -18.46
C ILE A 212 17.42 -6.56 -18.66
N PHE A 213 17.40 -5.56 -19.56
CA PHE A 213 18.49 -4.62 -19.77
C PHE A 213 18.28 -3.37 -18.90
N TYR A 214 19.24 -3.00 -18.03
CA TYR A 214 19.07 -1.93 -17.05
C TYR A 214 20.36 -1.13 -16.83
N MET A 215 20.25 0.09 -16.29
CA MET A 215 21.37 0.92 -15.83
C MET A 215 21.67 0.72 -14.33
N ASP A 216 20.64 0.91 -13.47
CA ASP A 216 20.63 0.61 -12.04
C ASP A 216 19.34 -0.09 -11.70
N MET A 217 19.40 -1.16 -10.90
CA MET A 217 18.19 -1.86 -10.46
C MET A 217 17.63 -1.18 -9.21
N ARG A 218 16.52 -0.47 -9.36
CA ARG A 218 15.90 0.37 -8.33
C ARG A 218 14.77 -0.32 -7.60
N THR A 219 15.10 -1.39 -6.90
CA THR A 219 14.21 -2.13 -6.01
C THR A 219 14.28 -1.52 -4.60
N HIS A 220 13.63 -0.37 -4.41
CA HIS A 220 13.77 0.46 -3.22
C HIS A 220 12.59 0.35 -2.23
N GLY A 221 11.51 -0.37 -2.56
CA GLY A 221 10.36 -0.54 -1.70
C GLY A 221 10.47 -1.73 -0.74
N LYS A 222 9.47 -1.87 0.13
CA LYS A 222 9.35 -3.01 1.06
C LYS A 222 9.28 -4.32 0.28
N SER A 223 10.06 -5.32 0.66
CA SER A 223 10.19 -6.64 0.01
C SER A 223 10.65 -6.61 -1.47
N PHE A 224 11.03 -5.44 -2.00
CA PHE A 224 11.41 -5.33 -3.41
C PHE A 224 12.77 -5.98 -3.72
N GLU A 225 13.71 -5.97 -2.75
CA GLU A 225 14.99 -6.68 -2.90
C GLU A 225 14.79 -8.20 -2.86
N ASP A 226 13.90 -8.69 -1.99
CA ASP A 226 13.55 -10.11 -1.91
C ASP A 226 12.93 -10.57 -3.24
N TYR A 227 12.09 -9.72 -3.85
CA TYR A 227 11.51 -10.02 -5.15
C TYR A 227 12.54 -10.03 -6.29
N LEU A 228 13.51 -9.12 -6.26
CA LEU A 228 14.64 -9.14 -7.19
C LEU A 228 15.42 -10.44 -7.08
N ASN A 229 15.76 -10.86 -5.85
CA ASN A 229 16.47 -12.12 -5.63
C ASN A 229 15.64 -13.32 -6.14
N SER A 230 14.35 -13.35 -5.84
CA SER A 230 13.41 -14.35 -6.34
C SER A 230 13.33 -14.39 -7.88
N ALA A 231 13.46 -13.25 -8.55
CA ALA A 231 13.50 -13.21 -10.01
C ALA A 231 14.79 -13.84 -10.56
N VAL A 232 15.93 -13.57 -9.93
CA VAL A 232 17.22 -14.19 -10.27
C VAL A 232 17.18 -15.70 -10.03
N ASP A 233 16.60 -16.15 -8.92
CA ASP A 233 16.44 -17.58 -8.59
C ASP A 233 15.52 -18.32 -9.60
N ARG A 234 14.70 -17.59 -10.34
CA ARG A 234 13.85 -18.09 -11.44
C ARG A 234 14.48 -17.92 -12.84
N ASP A 235 15.79 -17.74 -12.90
CA ASP A 235 16.54 -17.57 -14.14
C ASP A 235 16.11 -16.34 -14.99
N VAL A 236 15.62 -15.27 -14.37
CA VAL A 236 15.48 -13.98 -15.03
C VAL A 236 16.86 -13.38 -15.22
N ARG A 237 17.29 -13.28 -16.46
CA ARG A 237 18.62 -12.77 -16.83
C ARG A 237 18.68 -11.25 -16.70
N LEU A 238 19.64 -10.73 -15.95
CA LEU A 238 19.85 -9.30 -15.72
C LEU A 238 21.12 -8.84 -16.43
N ILE A 239 21.02 -7.91 -17.37
CA ILE A 239 22.14 -7.34 -18.10
C ILE A 239 22.23 -5.84 -17.82
N ARG A 240 23.33 -5.44 -17.18
CA ARG A 240 23.60 -4.02 -16.97
C ARG A 240 24.16 -3.40 -18.25
N SER A 241 23.27 -2.88 -19.06
CA SER A 241 23.59 -2.14 -20.29
C SER A 241 22.42 -1.23 -20.67
N ARG A 242 22.71 -0.06 -21.18
CA ARG A 242 21.72 0.77 -21.85
C ARG A 242 21.69 0.39 -23.33
N VAL A 243 20.61 -0.23 -23.77
CA VAL A 243 20.39 -0.54 -25.19
C VAL A 243 20.06 0.75 -25.93
N HIS A 244 20.79 1.02 -26.99
CA HIS A 244 20.60 2.21 -27.82
C HIS A 244 19.58 2.00 -28.93
N THR A 245 19.61 0.85 -29.56
CA THR A 245 18.85 0.57 -30.77
C THR A 245 18.36 -0.88 -30.75
N VAL A 246 17.18 -1.09 -31.31
CA VAL A 246 16.61 -2.40 -31.61
C VAL A 246 16.38 -2.47 -33.11
N ASP A 247 16.98 -3.43 -33.76
CA ASP A 247 16.88 -3.62 -35.22
C ASP A 247 15.88 -4.73 -35.54
N SER A 248 14.92 -4.45 -36.43
CA SER A 248 13.95 -5.46 -36.89
C SER A 248 14.57 -6.34 -37.99
N ASP A 249 14.39 -7.66 -37.87
CA ASP A 249 14.71 -8.59 -38.96
C ASP A 249 13.54 -8.68 -39.92
N ALA A 250 13.76 -8.19 -41.16
CA ALA A 250 12.73 -8.10 -42.19
C ALA A 250 12.14 -9.47 -42.62
N GLY A 251 12.77 -10.59 -42.25
CA GLY A 251 12.34 -11.93 -42.67
C GLY A 251 11.52 -12.70 -41.65
N SER A 252 11.59 -12.31 -40.35
CA SER A 252 11.02 -13.09 -39.25
C SER A 252 10.27 -12.24 -38.20
N ASP A 253 10.23 -10.92 -38.34
CA ASP A 253 9.78 -9.97 -37.33
C ASP A 253 10.49 -10.09 -35.96
N ASN A 254 11.61 -10.83 -35.91
CA ASN A 254 12.45 -10.90 -34.71
C ASN A 254 13.25 -9.60 -34.55
N LEU A 255 13.79 -9.41 -33.36
CA LEU A 255 14.40 -8.16 -32.93
C LEU A 255 15.84 -8.42 -32.49
N ASN A 256 16.78 -7.72 -33.12
CA ASN A 256 18.20 -7.82 -32.81
C ASN A 256 18.61 -6.69 -31.86
N ILE A 257 19.18 -7.03 -30.70
CA ILE A 257 19.69 -6.09 -29.71
C ILE A 257 21.21 -6.19 -29.68
N SER A 258 21.87 -5.06 -29.97
CA SER A 258 23.31 -4.92 -29.81
C SER A 258 23.62 -4.12 -28.55
N TYR A 259 24.50 -4.65 -27.70
CA TYR A 259 24.87 -4.02 -26.42
C TYR A 259 26.33 -4.28 -26.06
N ALA A 260 26.87 -3.44 -25.18
CA ALA A 260 28.15 -3.69 -24.56
C ALA A 260 27.94 -4.19 -23.11
N ASP A 261 28.66 -5.22 -22.71
CA ASP A 261 28.70 -5.65 -21.31
C ASP A 261 29.52 -4.70 -20.44
N GLU A 262 29.58 -4.97 -19.15
CA GLU A 262 30.30 -4.14 -18.18
C GLU A 262 31.82 -4.12 -18.39
N LYS A 263 32.35 -5.09 -19.14
CA LYS A 263 33.77 -5.18 -19.52
C LYS A 263 34.05 -4.45 -20.83
N GLY A 264 33.02 -3.90 -21.50
CA GLY A 264 33.14 -3.24 -22.78
C GLY A 264 33.13 -4.19 -24.00
N ASN A 265 32.83 -5.48 -23.81
CA ASN A 265 32.70 -6.39 -24.93
C ASN A 265 31.35 -6.18 -25.64
N GLY A 266 31.37 -6.13 -26.97
CA GLY A 266 30.15 -6.03 -27.77
C GLY A 266 29.46 -7.39 -27.92
N HIS A 267 28.15 -7.39 -27.76
CA HIS A 267 27.27 -8.56 -27.96
C HIS A 267 26.13 -8.19 -28.90
N SER A 268 25.59 -9.18 -29.60
CA SER A 268 24.37 -9.06 -30.39
C SER A 268 23.53 -10.30 -30.19
N GLU A 269 22.27 -10.12 -29.79
CA GLU A 269 21.33 -11.22 -29.52
C GLU A 269 20.00 -10.95 -30.17
N THR A 270 19.33 -12.04 -30.59
CA THR A 270 18.01 -12.00 -31.23
C THR A 270 16.93 -12.37 -30.20
N PHE A 271 15.84 -11.62 -30.20
CA PHE A 271 14.67 -11.81 -29.35
C PHE A 271 13.39 -11.89 -30.18
N ASP A 272 12.39 -12.61 -29.67
CA ASP A 272 11.07 -12.71 -30.32
C ASP A 272 10.17 -11.54 -30.02
N MET A 273 10.33 -10.96 -28.82
CA MET A 273 9.61 -9.79 -28.36
C MET A 273 10.53 -8.85 -27.56
N VAL A 274 10.25 -7.55 -27.67
CA VAL A 274 10.89 -6.51 -26.86
C VAL A 274 9.81 -5.71 -26.12
N VAL A 275 9.95 -5.61 -24.81
CA VAL A 275 9.06 -4.84 -23.95
C VAL A 275 9.76 -3.54 -23.52
N LEU A 276 9.19 -2.42 -23.91
CA LEU A 276 9.67 -1.10 -23.52
C LEU A 276 9.13 -0.75 -22.13
N SER A 277 10.02 -0.73 -21.15
CA SER A 277 9.68 -0.31 -19.79
C SER A 277 9.51 1.21 -19.75
N VAL A 278 8.33 1.67 -20.17
CA VAL A 278 8.02 3.09 -20.35
C VAL A 278 7.93 3.84 -19.04
N GLY A 279 8.46 5.05 -19.03
CA GLY A 279 8.41 5.95 -17.87
C GLY A 279 7.02 6.50 -17.60
N LEU A 280 6.90 7.17 -16.45
CA LEU A 280 5.69 7.88 -16.02
C LEU A 280 5.93 9.38 -16.15
N LYS A 281 4.94 10.10 -16.68
CA LYS A 281 4.96 11.56 -16.80
C LYS A 281 3.70 12.16 -16.14
N PRO A 282 3.73 13.46 -15.76
CA PRO A 282 2.53 14.13 -15.29
C PRO A 282 1.38 13.99 -16.30
N SER A 283 0.15 13.87 -15.78
CA SER A 283 -1.04 13.86 -16.62
C SER A 283 -1.15 15.17 -17.40
N SER A 284 -1.63 15.10 -18.64
CA SER A 284 -1.90 16.26 -19.49
C SER A 284 -2.83 17.30 -18.84
N GLN A 285 -3.61 16.91 -17.84
CA GLN A 285 -4.46 17.82 -17.05
C GLN A 285 -3.71 18.55 -15.94
N THR A 286 -2.56 18.05 -15.49
CA THR A 286 -1.83 18.60 -14.33
C THR A 286 -1.47 20.07 -14.56
N GLU A 287 -0.92 20.40 -15.73
CA GLU A 287 -0.55 21.76 -16.08
C GLU A 287 -1.78 22.68 -16.20
N GLN A 288 -2.86 22.18 -16.82
CA GLN A 288 -4.11 22.94 -16.96
C GLN A 288 -4.72 23.28 -15.59
N ILE A 289 -4.80 22.30 -14.68
CA ILE A 289 -5.30 22.50 -13.32
C ILE A 289 -4.39 23.46 -12.55
N ALA A 290 -3.08 23.27 -12.65
CA ALA A 290 -2.11 24.12 -11.96
C ALA A 290 -2.23 25.59 -12.39
N ASN A 291 -2.31 25.85 -13.70
CA ASN A 291 -2.49 27.19 -14.25
C ASN A 291 -3.84 27.81 -13.86
N MET A 292 -4.91 27.02 -13.83
CA MET A 292 -6.25 27.47 -13.45
C MET A 292 -6.31 27.96 -12.00
N ILE A 293 -5.61 27.26 -11.10
CA ILE A 293 -5.71 27.45 -9.64
C ILE A 293 -4.53 28.28 -9.10
N GLY A 294 -3.45 28.42 -9.88
CA GLY A 294 -2.21 29.09 -9.44
C GLY A 294 -1.33 28.19 -8.56
N LEU A 295 -1.26 26.89 -8.87
CA LEU A 295 -0.40 25.96 -8.17
C LEU A 295 1.05 26.05 -8.66
N ASN A 296 1.99 25.84 -7.74
CA ASN A 296 3.38 25.66 -8.07
C ASN A 296 3.62 24.26 -8.64
N LEU A 297 4.31 24.17 -9.76
CA LEU A 297 4.79 22.91 -10.32
C LEU A 297 6.27 22.70 -9.97
N THR A 298 6.67 21.42 -9.83
CA THR A 298 8.10 21.06 -9.77
C THR A 298 8.77 21.30 -11.13
N PRO A 299 10.11 21.31 -11.23
CA PRO A 299 10.79 21.39 -12.52
C PRO A 299 10.33 20.34 -13.54
N ASP A 300 9.91 19.19 -13.04
CA ASP A 300 9.42 18.05 -13.84
C ASP A 300 7.90 18.05 -14.06
N GLN A 301 7.24 19.19 -13.80
CA GLN A 301 5.82 19.46 -14.05
C GLN A 301 4.84 18.66 -13.17
N PHE A 302 5.27 18.08 -12.04
CA PHE A 302 4.38 17.57 -11.01
C PHE A 302 3.89 18.71 -10.11
N ILE A 303 2.76 18.49 -9.41
CA ILE A 303 2.26 19.50 -8.46
C ILE A 303 3.19 19.56 -7.26
N GLY A 304 3.76 20.74 -7.02
CA GLY A 304 4.67 20.98 -5.90
C GLY A 304 3.95 20.99 -4.54
N THR A 305 4.63 20.48 -3.52
CA THR A 305 4.14 20.47 -2.14
C THR A 305 5.00 21.36 -1.25
N GLU A 306 4.43 21.82 -0.13
CA GLU A 306 5.12 22.62 0.87
C GLU A 306 6.15 21.78 1.64
N PRO A 307 7.28 22.39 2.11
CA PRO A 307 8.25 21.70 2.95
C PRO A 307 7.59 21.05 4.17
N PHE A 308 7.94 19.78 4.44
CA PHE A 308 7.37 18.96 5.52
C PHE A 308 5.85 18.77 5.50
N LYS A 309 5.19 19.19 4.43
CA LYS A 309 3.76 18.98 4.18
C LYS A 309 3.57 18.22 2.86
N PRO A 310 3.81 16.91 2.86
CA PRO A 310 3.98 16.11 1.64
C PRO A 310 2.73 15.99 0.75
N VAL A 311 1.58 16.53 1.20
CA VAL A 311 0.32 16.51 0.44
C VAL A 311 -0.35 17.89 0.35
N SER A 312 0.22 18.93 0.96
CA SER A 312 -0.33 20.29 0.92
C SER A 312 0.33 21.09 -0.18
N THR A 313 -0.48 21.78 -1.00
CA THR A 313 0.00 22.68 -2.05
C THR A 313 0.23 24.09 -1.50
N ASN A 314 0.74 25.00 -2.36
CA ASN A 314 0.87 26.43 -2.03
C ASN A 314 -0.48 27.16 -1.90
N VAL A 315 -1.61 26.52 -2.25
CA VAL A 315 -2.95 27.12 -2.10
C VAL A 315 -3.66 26.43 -0.92
N PRO A 316 -3.96 27.16 0.18
CA PRO A 316 -4.62 26.59 1.34
C PRO A 316 -5.95 25.90 1.00
N GLY A 317 -6.19 24.70 1.54
CA GLY A 317 -7.37 23.88 1.31
C GLY A 317 -7.36 23.07 0.01
N ILE A 318 -6.26 23.16 -0.75
CA ILE A 318 -6.04 22.33 -1.93
C ILE A 318 -4.86 21.38 -1.65
N PHE A 319 -5.13 20.08 -1.73
CA PHE A 319 -4.19 19.02 -1.44
C PHE A 319 -3.90 18.20 -2.70
N VAL A 320 -2.80 17.45 -2.70
CA VAL A 320 -2.40 16.62 -3.83
C VAL A 320 -1.97 15.23 -3.36
N CYS A 321 -2.28 14.19 -4.12
CA CYS A 321 -1.86 12.84 -3.82
C CYS A 321 -1.62 11.98 -5.08
N GLY A 322 -0.88 10.89 -4.89
CA GLY A 322 -0.61 9.93 -5.93
C GLY A 322 0.30 10.45 -7.03
N GLY A 323 0.04 10.02 -8.26
CA GLY A 323 0.86 10.35 -9.43
C GLY A 323 0.91 11.84 -9.77
N ALA A 324 -0.07 12.62 -9.36
CA ALA A 324 -0.07 14.08 -9.57
C ALA A 324 1.01 14.80 -8.72
N ALA A 325 1.39 14.24 -7.57
CA ALA A 325 2.44 14.77 -6.69
C ALA A 325 3.85 14.29 -7.06
N GLY A 326 3.98 13.28 -7.89
CA GLY A 326 5.27 12.71 -8.30
C GLY A 326 5.15 11.28 -8.84
N PRO A 327 6.24 10.69 -9.32
CA PRO A 327 6.25 9.31 -9.83
C PRO A 327 6.21 8.30 -8.67
N ASN A 328 5.05 8.17 -8.05
CA ASN A 328 4.78 7.33 -6.89
C ASN A 328 4.29 5.93 -7.30
N ASP A 329 4.61 4.93 -6.48
CA ASP A 329 3.99 3.61 -6.57
C ASP A 329 2.58 3.59 -5.94
N ILE A 330 1.90 2.44 -6.03
CA ILE A 330 0.53 2.29 -5.52
C ILE A 330 0.49 2.49 -4.00
N GLY A 331 1.42 1.88 -3.25
CA GLY A 331 1.47 1.99 -1.79
C GLY A 331 1.67 3.42 -1.33
N GLN A 332 2.61 4.13 -1.94
CA GLN A 332 2.85 5.55 -1.65
C GLN A 332 1.66 6.43 -2.05
N SER A 333 1.00 6.13 -3.17
CA SER A 333 -0.21 6.84 -3.60
C SER A 333 -1.36 6.69 -2.60
N VAL A 334 -1.55 5.48 -2.05
CA VAL A 334 -2.56 5.20 -1.00
C VAL A 334 -2.22 5.92 0.31
N ILE A 335 -0.94 5.95 0.72
CA ILE A 335 -0.47 6.69 1.90
C ILE A 335 -0.76 8.19 1.72
N GLN A 336 -0.40 8.77 0.59
CA GLN A 336 -0.64 10.20 0.33
C GLN A 336 -2.13 10.53 0.27
N ALA A 337 -2.96 9.66 -0.27
CA ALA A 337 -4.42 9.83 -0.31
C ALA A 337 -5.03 9.88 1.10
N ALA A 338 -4.66 8.96 1.97
CA ALA A 338 -5.09 8.96 3.36
C ALA A 338 -4.51 10.17 4.14
N ALA A 339 -3.25 10.56 3.88
CA ALA A 339 -2.65 11.76 4.45
C ALA A 339 -3.38 13.04 4.02
N SER A 340 -3.84 13.11 2.76
CA SER A 340 -4.65 14.24 2.26
C SER A 340 -6.00 14.32 2.98
N ALA A 341 -6.63 13.18 3.28
CA ALA A 341 -7.85 13.14 4.07
C ALA A 341 -7.61 13.68 5.50
N SER A 342 -6.48 13.35 6.14
CA SER A 342 -6.09 13.92 7.43
C SER A 342 -5.87 15.44 7.37
N GLU A 343 -5.29 15.95 6.28
CA GLU A 343 -5.10 17.41 6.11
C GLU A 343 -6.41 18.15 5.81
N VAL A 344 -7.35 17.50 5.12
CA VAL A 344 -8.72 18.06 4.95
C VAL A 344 -9.39 18.21 6.32
N ALA A 345 -9.33 17.18 7.16
CA ALA A 345 -9.89 17.20 8.51
C ALA A 345 -9.28 18.32 9.37
N ALA A 346 -8.01 18.66 9.15
CA ALA A 346 -7.36 19.78 9.84
C ALA A 346 -7.95 21.17 9.48
N VAL A 347 -8.62 21.34 8.34
CA VAL A 347 -9.05 22.66 7.84
C VAL A 347 -10.56 22.84 7.73
N ILE A 348 -11.34 21.76 7.62
CA ILE A 348 -12.82 21.82 7.61
C ILE A 348 -13.42 20.73 8.51
N ASP A 349 -14.61 21.00 9.03
CA ASP A 349 -15.42 20.02 9.75
C ASP A 349 -16.27 19.18 8.77
N PRO A 350 -16.65 17.94 9.12
CA PRO A 350 -17.43 17.08 8.25
C PRO A 350 -18.86 17.62 8.00
N GLU A 351 -19.31 17.44 6.75
CA GLU A 351 -20.69 17.66 6.33
C GLU A 351 -21.10 16.46 5.44
N PRO A 352 -21.75 15.44 6.01
CA PRO A 352 -22.14 14.25 5.26
C PRO A 352 -23.33 14.54 4.33
N PHE A 353 -23.36 13.87 3.16
CA PHE A 353 -24.53 13.93 2.26
C PHE A 353 -25.72 13.16 2.80
N ALA A 354 -25.46 12.08 3.51
CA ALA A 354 -26.46 11.25 4.15
C ALA A 354 -26.24 11.20 5.67
N ALA A 355 -27.33 11.29 6.42
CA ALA A 355 -27.27 11.01 7.84
C ALA A 355 -26.78 9.57 8.05
N PRO A 356 -26.03 9.27 9.13
CA PRO A 356 -25.66 7.91 9.46
C PRO A 356 -26.89 7.01 9.43
N GLU A 357 -26.85 5.95 8.62
CA GLU A 357 -27.99 5.03 8.50
C GLU A 357 -28.24 4.34 9.85
N ALA A 358 -29.43 4.53 10.40
CA ALA A 358 -29.86 3.78 11.56
C ALA A 358 -30.26 2.37 11.09
N TYR A 359 -29.41 1.38 11.41
CA TYR A 359 -29.78 -0.02 11.17
C TYR A 359 -30.86 -0.44 12.18
N PRO A 360 -32.00 -0.99 11.72
CA PRO A 360 -32.99 -1.57 12.65
C PRO A 360 -32.33 -2.73 13.43
N GLU A 361 -32.75 -2.91 14.67
CA GLU A 361 -32.30 -4.10 15.43
C GLU A 361 -32.72 -5.36 14.68
N PRO A 362 -31.81 -6.35 14.52
CA PRO A 362 -32.16 -7.60 13.86
C PRO A 362 -33.34 -8.26 14.55
N ALA A 363 -34.36 -8.64 13.77
CA ALA A 363 -35.49 -9.38 14.30
C ALA A 363 -35.03 -10.69 14.94
N ALA A 364 -35.59 -11.02 16.11
CA ALA A 364 -35.32 -12.29 16.74
C ALA A 364 -35.82 -13.45 15.87
N GLU A 365 -34.92 -14.36 15.50
CA GLU A 365 -35.26 -15.52 14.66
C GLU A 365 -35.75 -16.70 15.53
N ASP A 366 -36.89 -16.59 16.12
CA ASP A 366 -37.49 -17.71 16.86
C ASP A 366 -38.23 -18.64 15.90
N GLY A 367 -37.49 -19.66 15.40
CA GLY A 367 -38.10 -20.85 14.78
C GLY A 367 -38.80 -20.65 13.43
N GLN A 368 -38.57 -19.55 12.72
CA GLN A 368 -39.12 -19.34 11.39
C GLN A 368 -38.48 -20.28 10.35
N ALA A 369 -39.28 -20.88 9.50
CA ALA A 369 -38.81 -21.67 8.38
C ALA A 369 -37.96 -20.79 7.43
N PRO A 370 -36.85 -21.30 6.85
CA PRO A 370 -36.06 -20.55 5.87
C PRO A 370 -36.89 -20.13 4.67
N ALA A 371 -36.98 -18.84 4.43
CA ALA A 371 -37.54 -18.22 3.25
C ALA A 371 -36.42 -17.49 2.50
N ILE A 372 -35.97 -18.04 1.35
CA ILE A 372 -34.73 -17.65 0.68
C ILE A 372 -35.01 -16.74 -0.50
N LEU A 373 -34.39 -15.57 -0.52
CA LEU A 373 -34.21 -14.75 -1.72
C LEU A 373 -32.99 -15.26 -2.45
N PHE A 374 -33.13 -15.73 -3.68
CA PHE A 374 -32.03 -16.05 -4.57
C PHE A 374 -31.79 -14.85 -5.48
N ALA A 375 -30.72 -14.10 -5.21
CA ALA A 375 -30.33 -12.94 -6.00
C ALA A 375 -29.06 -13.24 -6.81
N TYR A 376 -28.94 -12.66 -7.99
CA TYR A 376 -27.75 -12.80 -8.81
C TYR A 376 -27.38 -11.50 -9.49
N HIS A 377 -26.04 -11.29 -9.62
CA HIS A 377 -25.44 -10.19 -10.36
C HIS A 377 -24.46 -10.75 -11.37
N LEU A 378 -24.68 -10.45 -12.64
CA LEU A 378 -23.90 -11.02 -13.73
C LEU A 378 -22.98 -9.99 -14.35
N CYS A 379 -21.79 -10.43 -14.73
CA CYS A 379 -20.88 -9.63 -15.51
C CYS A 379 -21.46 -9.39 -16.92
N PRO A 380 -21.15 -8.25 -17.58
CA PRO A 380 -21.65 -7.93 -18.94
C PRO A 380 -21.36 -9.01 -19.97
N ASP A 381 -20.31 -9.82 -19.74
CA ASP A 381 -19.86 -10.86 -20.68
C ASP A 381 -20.65 -12.19 -20.55
N MET A 382 -21.58 -12.30 -19.58
CA MET A 382 -22.40 -13.49 -19.42
C MET A 382 -23.65 -13.44 -20.32
N THR A 383 -23.91 -14.54 -21.00
CA THR A 383 -24.97 -14.61 -22.00
C THR A 383 -26.37 -14.74 -21.42
N SER A 384 -27.39 -14.29 -22.15
CA SER A 384 -28.79 -14.42 -21.79
C SER A 384 -29.23 -15.88 -21.49
N GLY A 385 -28.60 -16.87 -22.12
CA GLY A 385 -28.91 -18.29 -21.91
C GLY A 385 -28.55 -18.77 -20.50
N ILE A 386 -27.55 -18.19 -19.82
CA ILE A 386 -27.21 -18.52 -18.43
C ILE A 386 -28.26 -17.95 -17.48
N VAL A 387 -28.77 -16.74 -17.74
CA VAL A 387 -29.85 -16.10 -16.94
C VAL A 387 -31.07 -17.00 -16.86
N GLU A 388 -31.56 -17.49 -18.02
CA GLU A 388 -32.70 -18.38 -18.07
C GLU A 388 -32.49 -19.69 -17.28
N GLN A 389 -31.26 -20.23 -17.32
CA GLN A 389 -30.89 -21.42 -16.56
C GLN A 389 -30.85 -21.15 -15.05
N ILE A 390 -30.28 -20.01 -14.60
CA ILE A 390 -30.24 -19.62 -13.19
C ILE A 390 -31.65 -19.54 -12.64
N ASP A 391 -32.57 -18.83 -13.31
CA ASP A 391 -33.95 -18.66 -12.89
C ASP A 391 -34.68 -20.00 -12.88
N ALA A 392 -34.46 -20.84 -13.90
CA ALA A 392 -35.13 -22.16 -14.01
C ALA A 392 -34.69 -23.13 -12.90
N TYR A 393 -33.44 -23.05 -12.44
CA TYR A 393 -32.94 -23.93 -11.38
C TYR A 393 -33.20 -23.36 -10.00
N ALA A 394 -32.96 -22.06 -9.78
CA ALA A 394 -33.12 -21.41 -8.49
C ALA A 394 -34.59 -21.41 -8.05
N SER A 395 -35.57 -21.10 -8.95
CA SER A 395 -36.99 -21.07 -8.63
C SER A 395 -37.57 -22.43 -8.22
N LYS A 396 -36.90 -23.52 -8.60
CA LYS A 396 -37.32 -24.90 -8.24
C LYS A 396 -36.58 -25.42 -6.99
N ALA A 397 -35.62 -24.71 -6.47
CA ALA A 397 -34.86 -25.15 -5.31
C ALA A 397 -35.70 -25.01 -4.02
N PRO A 398 -35.64 -26.01 -3.11
CA PRO A 398 -36.43 -25.98 -1.88
C PRO A 398 -36.13 -24.77 -1.00
N GLY A 399 -37.16 -24.04 -0.55
CA GLY A 399 -37.00 -22.87 0.33
C GLY A 399 -36.79 -21.55 -0.42
N VAL A 400 -36.53 -21.56 -1.73
CA VAL A 400 -36.46 -20.33 -2.52
C VAL A 400 -37.87 -19.80 -2.78
N THR A 401 -38.12 -18.59 -2.31
CA THR A 401 -39.43 -17.91 -2.48
C THR A 401 -39.44 -16.99 -3.68
N THR A 402 -38.30 -16.44 -4.04
CA THR A 402 -38.14 -15.47 -5.14
C THR A 402 -36.74 -15.55 -5.73
N THR A 403 -36.64 -15.46 -7.07
CA THR A 403 -35.40 -15.21 -7.80
C THR A 403 -35.35 -13.74 -8.26
N PHE A 404 -34.20 -13.14 -8.29
CA PHE A 404 -34.05 -11.71 -8.56
C PHE A 404 -32.72 -11.35 -9.20
N SER A 405 -32.75 -10.68 -10.36
CA SER A 405 -31.55 -10.05 -10.95
C SER A 405 -31.30 -8.70 -10.30
N VAL A 406 -30.07 -8.49 -9.85
CA VAL A 406 -29.67 -7.24 -9.19
C VAL A 406 -28.90 -6.38 -10.18
N ASP A 407 -29.46 -5.21 -10.48
CA ASP A 407 -28.84 -4.18 -11.30
C ASP A 407 -28.68 -2.88 -10.48
N GLY A 408 -27.59 -2.15 -10.68
CA GLY A 408 -27.30 -0.89 -10.00
C GLY A 408 -26.89 -1.04 -8.53
N ASP A 409 -27.46 -0.26 -7.63
CA ASP A 409 -27.10 -0.28 -6.18
C ASP A 409 -27.56 -1.58 -5.54
N ILE A 410 -26.62 -2.51 -5.36
CA ILE A 410 -26.84 -3.85 -4.76
C ILE A 410 -27.43 -3.70 -3.34
N ARG A 411 -26.90 -2.78 -2.55
CA ARG A 411 -27.25 -2.58 -1.15
C ARG A 411 -28.73 -2.20 -0.98
N MET A 412 -29.13 -1.13 -1.64
CA MET A 412 -30.51 -0.63 -1.54
C MET A 412 -31.50 -1.55 -2.23
N THR A 413 -31.15 -2.07 -3.41
CA THR A 413 -32.01 -2.95 -4.20
C THR A 413 -32.29 -4.27 -3.48
N LEU A 414 -31.28 -4.94 -2.91
CA LEU A 414 -31.45 -6.16 -2.13
C LEU A 414 -32.26 -5.90 -0.85
N SER A 415 -31.92 -4.84 -0.11
CA SER A 415 -32.65 -4.46 1.11
C SER A 415 -34.13 -4.25 0.85
N ALA A 416 -34.50 -3.51 -0.20
CA ALA A 416 -35.86 -3.29 -0.59
C ALA A 416 -36.56 -4.61 -0.97
N LYS A 417 -35.89 -5.48 -1.75
CA LYS A 417 -36.45 -6.76 -2.19
C LYS A 417 -36.64 -7.74 -1.04
N ILE A 418 -35.73 -7.82 -0.09
CA ILE A 418 -35.87 -8.63 1.13
C ILE A 418 -37.11 -8.18 1.93
N LYS A 419 -37.31 -6.87 2.12
CA LYS A 419 -38.47 -6.31 2.82
C LYS A 419 -39.79 -6.59 2.08
N GLU A 420 -39.79 -6.42 0.76
CA GLU A 420 -40.97 -6.67 -0.10
C GLU A 420 -41.42 -8.13 -0.02
N THR A 421 -40.47 -9.08 -0.09
CA THR A 421 -40.78 -10.51 -0.16
C THR A 421 -40.92 -11.17 1.22
N GLY A 422 -40.50 -10.52 2.30
CA GLY A 422 -40.50 -11.08 3.64
C GLY A 422 -39.52 -12.28 3.78
N THR A 423 -38.51 -12.33 2.93
CA THR A 423 -37.48 -13.39 3.00
C THR A 423 -36.54 -13.16 4.19
N ASN A 424 -36.00 -14.24 4.78
CA ASN A 424 -35.15 -14.22 5.96
C ASN A 424 -33.75 -14.83 5.72
N ARG A 425 -33.46 -15.23 4.50
CA ARG A 425 -32.14 -15.72 4.05
C ARG A 425 -31.85 -15.17 2.65
N LEU A 426 -30.57 -14.95 2.38
CA LEU A 426 -30.07 -14.48 1.07
C LEU A 426 -29.12 -15.52 0.47
N VAL A 427 -29.33 -15.91 -0.76
CA VAL A 427 -28.33 -16.57 -1.61
C VAL A 427 -27.94 -15.59 -2.70
N PHE A 428 -26.68 -15.28 -2.81
CA PHE A 428 -26.17 -14.34 -3.81
C PHE A 428 -25.20 -15.03 -4.78
N ALA A 429 -25.53 -15.03 -6.05
CA ALA A 429 -24.76 -15.65 -7.10
C ALA A 429 -24.08 -14.60 -8.00
N SER A 430 -22.78 -14.71 -8.21
CA SER A 430 -22.00 -13.81 -9.07
C SER A 430 -20.70 -14.47 -9.54
N CYS A 431 -20.05 -13.90 -10.53
CA CYS A 431 -18.73 -14.34 -11.00
C CYS A 431 -17.64 -14.22 -9.92
N THR A 432 -17.76 -13.25 -9.04
CA THR A 432 -16.84 -13.01 -7.90
C THR A 432 -17.64 -12.55 -6.68
N PRO A 433 -18.48 -13.40 -6.09
CA PRO A 433 -19.41 -12.97 -5.04
C PRO A 433 -18.73 -12.39 -3.80
N VAL A 434 -17.48 -12.78 -3.51
CA VAL A 434 -16.72 -12.30 -2.35
C VAL A 434 -16.46 -10.79 -2.39
N ILE A 435 -16.39 -10.16 -3.56
CA ILE A 435 -16.19 -8.70 -3.64
C ILE A 435 -17.40 -7.93 -3.12
N HIS A 436 -18.56 -8.54 -3.10
CA HIS A 436 -19.83 -7.94 -2.65
C HIS A 436 -20.18 -8.25 -1.19
N GLU A 437 -19.34 -8.98 -0.47
CA GLU A 437 -19.64 -9.47 0.89
C GLU A 437 -20.10 -8.36 1.83
N ASN A 438 -19.38 -7.23 1.88
CA ASN A 438 -19.77 -6.09 2.73
C ASN A 438 -21.14 -5.52 2.34
N LEU A 439 -21.42 -5.42 1.04
CA LEU A 439 -22.70 -4.91 0.53
C LEU A 439 -23.86 -5.84 0.86
N LEU A 440 -23.64 -7.17 0.82
CA LEU A 440 -24.64 -8.16 1.24
C LEU A 440 -24.95 -8.02 2.73
N GLN A 441 -23.91 -7.87 3.56
CA GLN A 441 -24.08 -7.67 5.01
C GLN A 441 -24.84 -6.37 5.31
N GLU A 442 -24.54 -5.28 4.62
CA GLU A 442 -25.25 -4.02 4.75
C GLU A 442 -26.69 -4.11 4.27
N SER A 443 -26.95 -4.79 3.15
CA SER A 443 -28.32 -5.03 2.64
C SER A 443 -29.18 -5.74 3.67
N LEU A 444 -28.63 -6.76 4.34
CA LEU A 444 -29.32 -7.52 5.38
C LEU A 444 -29.58 -6.64 6.61
N LYS A 445 -28.58 -5.87 7.07
CA LYS A 445 -28.76 -4.91 8.18
C LYS A 445 -29.87 -3.89 7.89
N LEU A 446 -29.86 -3.28 6.70
CA LEU A 446 -30.89 -2.35 6.26
C LEU A 446 -32.26 -3.00 6.20
N ALA A 447 -32.33 -4.29 5.88
CA ALA A 447 -33.57 -5.05 5.90
C ALA A 447 -34.03 -5.46 7.32
N GLY A 448 -33.22 -5.22 8.36
CA GLY A 448 -33.51 -5.64 9.74
C GLY A 448 -33.22 -7.12 10.00
N LEU A 449 -32.31 -7.71 9.21
CA LEU A 449 -31.86 -9.09 9.37
C LEU A 449 -30.43 -9.13 9.93
N ASN A 450 -30.08 -10.29 10.49
CA ASN A 450 -28.70 -10.54 10.89
C ASN A 450 -27.78 -10.55 9.64
N PRO A 451 -26.66 -9.80 9.63
CA PRO A 451 -25.80 -9.63 8.47
C PRO A 451 -25.08 -10.91 8.01
N TYR A 452 -25.15 -12.01 8.75
CA TYR A 452 -24.54 -13.29 8.42
C TYR A 452 -25.52 -14.32 7.84
N LEU A 453 -26.75 -13.92 7.55
CA LEU A 453 -27.78 -14.80 6.97
C LEU A 453 -27.74 -14.82 5.44
N TYR A 454 -26.54 -14.95 4.90
CA TYR A 454 -26.31 -15.07 3.46
C TYR A 454 -25.38 -16.25 3.12
N GLU A 455 -25.53 -16.73 1.91
CA GLU A 455 -24.66 -17.71 1.27
C GLU A 455 -24.25 -17.21 -0.12
N MET A 456 -23.03 -17.50 -0.54
CA MET A 456 -22.49 -17.05 -1.81
C MET A 456 -22.31 -18.20 -2.79
N VAL A 457 -22.76 -18.01 -4.03
CA VAL A 457 -22.59 -18.97 -5.13
C VAL A 457 -21.66 -18.37 -6.18
N ASP A 458 -20.50 -19.01 -6.36
CA ASP A 458 -19.49 -18.61 -7.34
C ASP A 458 -19.85 -19.13 -8.74
N LEU A 459 -20.07 -18.22 -9.66
CA LEU A 459 -20.42 -18.50 -11.06
C LEU A 459 -19.21 -18.38 -12.01
N ARG A 460 -17.98 -18.27 -11.51
CA ARG A 460 -16.79 -18.23 -12.37
C ARG A 460 -16.70 -19.47 -13.25
N ASN A 461 -16.25 -19.25 -14.49
CA ASN A 461 -16.10 -20.31 -15.49
C ASN A 461 -17.42 -21.04 -15.83
N MET A 462 -18.57 -20.39 -15.64
CA MET A 462 -19.85 -20.80 -16.14
C MET A 462 -20.11 -20.07 -17.44
N ASP A 463 -19.80 -20.69 -18.56
CA ASP A 463 -20.12 -20.22 -19.91
C ASP A 463 -21.19 -21.14 -20.57
N GLU A 464 -21.55 -20.84 -21.79
CA GLU A 464 -22.56 -21.63 -22.56
C GLU A 464 -22.12 -23.09 -22.78
N ASN A 465 -20.83 -23.39 -22.66
CA ASN A 465 -20.25 -24.72 -22.85
C ASN A 465 -20.11 -25.49 -21.53
N ALA A 466 -20.33 -24.81 -20.37
CA ALA A 466 -20.29 -25.48 -19.08
C ALA A 466 -21.44 -26.48 -18.97
N PRO A 467 -21.22 -27.70 -18.43
CA PRO A 467 -22.31 -28.64 -18.22
C PRO A 467 -23.41 -28.01 -17.37
N ALA A 468 -24.65 -28.00 -17.88
CA ALA A 468 -25.82 -27.47 -17.16
C ALA A 468 -25.98 -28.05 -15.74
N THR A 469 -25.53 -29.28 -15.53
CA THR A 469 -25.47 -29.94 -14.23
C THR A 469 -24.54 -29.24 -13.24
N GLN A 470 -23.46 -28.65 -13.69
CA GLN A 470 -22.51 -27.94 -12.81
C GLN A 470 -23.13 -26.65 -12.23
N LEU A 471 -23.81 -25.86 -13.04
CA LEU A 471 -24.55 -24.69 -12.57
C LEU A 471 -25.67 -25.08 -11.60
N GLN A 472 -26.44 -26.12 -11.96
CA GLN A 472 -27.52 -26.65 -11.12
C GLN A 472 -26.99 -27.11 -9.75
N ASP A 473 -25.86 -27.81 -9.74
CA ASP A 473 -25.26 -28.35 -8.51
C ASP A 473 -24.75 -27.21 -7.61
N ARG A 474 -24.12 -26.17 -8.16
CA ARG A 474 -23.69 -24.97 -7.39
C ARG A 474 -24.88 -24.27 -6.75
N ILE A 475 -25.95 -24.03 -7.52
CA ILE A 475 -27.19 -23.37 -7.02
C ILE A 475 -27.81 -24.21 -5.90
N ARG A 476 -27.98 -25.51 -6.10
CA ARG A 476 -28.57 -26.43 -5.11
C ARG A 476 -27.78 -26.46 -3.81
N MET A 477 -26.47 -26.57 -3.90
CA MET A 477 -25.60 -26.55 -2.71
C MET A 477 -25.72 -25.21 -1.95
N GLY A 478 -25.65 -24.07 -2.65
CA GLY A 478 -25.80 -22.76 -2.02
C GLY A 478 -27.16 -22.60 -1.32
N VAL A 479 -28.24 -22.98 -1.99
CA VAL A 479 -29.58 -22.94 -1.39
C VAL A 479 -29.71 -23.89 -0.19
N ALA A 480 -29.19 -25.11 -0.29
CA ALA A 480 -29.22 -26.06 0.82
C ALA A 480 -28.45 -25.52 2.04
N ARG A 481 -27.26 -24.94 1.82
CA ARG A 481 -26.46 -24.33 2.89
C ARG A 481 -27.18 -23.15 3.53
N ALA A 482 -27.80 -22.27 2.73
CA ALA A 482 -28.57 -21.13 3.23
C ALA A 482 -29.73 -21.55 4.15
N GLY A 483 -30.35 -22.70 3.88
CA GLY A 483 -31.40 -23.28 4.71
C GLY A 483 -30.97 -23.64 6.15
N PHE A 484 -29.69 -23.89 6.38
CA PHE A 484 -29.11 -24.20 7.69
C PHE A 484 -28.41 -23.04 8.38
N LEU A 485 -28.39 -21.84 7.78
CA LEU A 485 -27.80 -20.67 8.42
C LEU A 485 -28.54 -20.31 9.72
N THR A 486 -27.78 -20.07 10.76
CA THR A 486 -28.28 -19.56 12.04
C THR A 486 -27.71 -18.17 12.30
N ALA A 487 -28.50 -17.28 12.87
CA ALA A 487 -28.07 -15.92 13.22
C ALA A 487 -27.06 -15.95 14.36
N PRO A 488 -25.78 -15.56 14.15
CA PRO A 488 -24.84 -15.48 15.25
C PRO A 488 -25.16 -14.30 16.16
N ALA A 489 -24.78 -14.42 17.45
CA ALA A 489 -24.96 -13.34 18.40
C ALA A 489 -24.05 -12.14 18.04
N LEU A 490 -24.64 -10.95 18.03
CA LEU A 490 -23.97 -9.68 17.78
C LEU A 490 -24.07 -8.76 18.99
N LYS A 491 -23.02 -8.01 19.28
CA LYS A 491 -23.03 -7.01 20.34
C LYS A 491 -22.47 -5.69 19.80
N GLN A 492 -23.11 -4.58 20.14
CA GLN A 492 -22.57 -3.23 19.89
C GLN A 492 -21.83 -2.77 21.15
N ILE A 493 -20.55 -2.42 21.00
CA ILE A 493 -19.71 -1.96 22.11
C ILE A 493 -19.27 -0.52 21.81
N PRO A 494 -19.45 0.43 22.76
CA PRO A 494 -19.00 1.82 22.57
C PRO A 494 -17.50 1.91 22.29
N VAL A 495 -17.09 2.79 21.36
CA VAL A 495 -15.68 3.05 21.04
C VAL A 495 -15.08 3.98 22.09
N THR A 496 -13.91 3.61 22.62
CA THR A 496 -13.10 4.50 23.47
C THR A 496 -12.51 5.61 22.61
N LYS A 497 -12.96 6.85 22.80
CA LYS A 497 -12.64 8.02 21.99
C LYS A 497 -11.26 8.61 22.34
N SER A 498 -10.21 7.78 22.29
CA SER A 498 -8.80 8.19 22.53
C SER A 498 -7.84 7.30 21.77
N ALA A 499 -6.61 7.74 21.60
CA ALA A 499 -5.57 7.00 20.89
C ALA A 499 -4.29 6.82 21.71
N LEU A 500 -3.54 5.76 21.39
CA LEU A 500 -2.19 5.48 21.88
C LEU A 500 -1.20 5.59 20.73
N VAL A 501 -0.14 6.37 20.91
CA VAL A 501 0.98 6.45 19.96
C VAL A 501 2.23 5.90 20.61
N VAL A 502 2.84 4.87 20.03
CA VAL A 502 4.06 4.24 20.54
C VAL A 502 5.25 4.73 19.73
N GLY A 503 6.05 5.61 20.32
CA GLY A 503 7.21 6.28 19.73
C GLY A 503 6.96 7.77 19.51
N GLY A 504 7.82 8.59 20.11
CA GLY A 504 7.80 10.06 20.04
C GLY A 504 8.73 10.63 18.93
N GLY A 505 8.96 9.85 17.87
CA GLY A 505 9.66 10.33 16.66
C GLY A 505 8.73 11.14 15.75
N ILE A 506 9.28 11.64 14.62
CA ILE A 506 8.54 12.55 13.71
C ILE A 506 7.19 11.98 13.23
N ALA A 507 7.13 10.69 12.89
CA ALA A 507 5.89 10.04 12.46
C ALA A 507 4.85 9.95 13.59
N GLY A 508 5.29 9.60 14.80
CA GLY A 508 4.40 9.51 15.96
C GLY A 508 3.88 10.87 16.41
N LEU A 509 4.73 11.91 16.41
CA LEU A 509 4.33 13.27 16.77
C LEU A 509 3.34 13.86 15.74
N GLU A 510 3.58 13.67 14.43
CA GLU A 510 2.63 14.08 13.40
C GLU A 510 1.28 13.36 13.54
N SER A 511 1.30 12.06 13.87
CA SER A 511 0.07 11.31 14.11
C SER A 511 -0.67 11.81 15.36
N ALA A 512 0.04 12.09 16.44
CA ALA A 512 -0.55 12.57 17.69
C ALA A 512 -1.20 13.94 17.52
N LEU A 513 -0.50 14.87 16.84
CA LEU A 513 -1.03 16.21 16.55
C LEU A 513 -2.22 16.16 15.59
N ALA A 514 -2.20 15.26 14.60
CA ALA A 514 -3.32 15.11 13.67
C ALA A 514 -4.58 14.64 14.40
N LEU A 515 -4.47 13.65 15.30
CA LEU A 515 -5.60 13.15 16.09
C LEU A 515 -6.08 14.18 17.14
N SER A 516 -5.15 14.91 17.78
CA SER A 516 -5.50 15.95 18.74
C SER A 516 -6.29 17.10 18.11
N ARG A 517 -5.94 17.51 16.89
CA ARG A 517 -6.66 18.56 16.13
C ARG A 517 -8.13 18.21 15.89
N GLU A 518 -8.43 16.91 15.81
CA GLU A 518 -9.80 16.38 15.68
C GLU A 518 -10.49 16.17 17.05
N GLY A 519 -9.87 16.64 18.13
CA GLY A 519 -10.44 16.61 19.49
C GLY A 519 -10.28 15.29 20.24
N TYR A 520 -9.50 14.34 19.72
CA TYR A 520 -9.28 13.05 20.39
C TYR A 520 -8.07 13.13 21.35
N PRO A 521 -8.23 12.73 22.63
CA PRO A 521 -7.11 12.61 23.56
C PRO A 521 -6.10 11.57 23.06
N VAL A 522 -4.81 11.92 23.12
CA VAL A 522 -3.72 11.04 22.68
C VAL A 522 -2.69 10.84 23.78
N THR A 523 -2.30 9.60 24.01
CA THR A 523 -1.15 9.27 24.88
C THR A 523 0.04 8.87 23.99
N VAL A 524 1.12 9.63 24.06
CA VAL A 524 2.39 9.32 23.40
C VAL A 524 3.34 8.65 24.39
N VAL A 525 3.79 7.43 24.06
CA VAL A 525 4.73 6.67 24.89
C VAL A 525 6.09 6.61 24.19
N GLU A 526 7.10 7.25 24.80
CA GLU A 526 8.47 7.30 24.28
C GLU A 526 9.44 6.67 25.28
N LYS A 527 10.30 5.77 24.79
CA LYS A 527 11.28 5.05 25.63
C LYS A 527 12.48 5.92 26.05
N GLU A 528 12.85 6.88 25.19
CA GLU A 528 13.95 7.80 25.46
C GLU A 528 13.48 8.98 26.36
N GLN A 529 14.46 9.72 26.89
CA GLN A 529 14.17 10.90 27.69
C GLN A 529 13.62 12.08 26.87
N THR A 530 13.99 12.15 25.59
CA THR A 530 13.65 13.26 24.68
C THR A 530 12.84 12.76 23.49
N LEU A 531 11.92 13.60 23.03
CA LEU A 531 11.19 13.40 21.78
C LEU A 531 12.07 13.65 20.55
N GLY A 532 11.58 13.24 19.38
CA GLY A 532 12.21 13.49 18.08
C GLY A 532 12.83 12.24 17.43
N GLY A 533 13.22 11.23 18.23
CA GLY A 533 13.79 9.98 17.71
C GLY A 533 14.97 10.22 16.77
N ASN A 534 15.01 9.53 15.64
CA ASN A 534 16.11 9.68 14.66
C ASN A 534 16.20 11.07 14.04
N ALA A 535 15.10 11.83 13.99
CA ALA A 535 15.12 13.18 13.42
C ALA A 535 16.05 14.14 14.20
N ASN A 536 16.33 13.88 15.49
CA ASN A 536 17.33 14.62 16.27
C ASN A 536 18.75 14.56 15.68
N HIS A 537 19.03 13.63 14.77
CA HIS A 537 20.34 13.39 14.17
C HIS A 537 20.35 13.62 12.66
N ILE A 538 19.24 14.12 12.09
CA ILE A 538 19.14 14.41 10.66
C ILE A 538 19.14 15.93 10.48
N ARG A 539 20.14 16.42 9.72
CA ARG A 539 20.31 17.85 9.46
C ARG A 539 19.33 18.36 8.39
N LYS A 540 19.28 17.67 7.26
CA LYS A 540 18.48 18.08 6.09
C LYS A 540 17.75 16.91 5.42
N THR A 541 16.62 17.21 4.79
CA THR A 541 15.99 16.30 3.84
C THR A 541 16.83 16.19 2.57
N TRP A 542 16.50 15.26 1.68
CA TRP A 542 17.15 15.14 0.37
C TRP A 542 16.94 16.39 -0.51
N GLN A 543 15.84 17.12 -0.34
CA GLN A 543 15.58 18.40 -1.00
C GLN A 543 16.44 19.54 -0.42
N GLY A 544 16.99 19.38 0.77
CA GLY A 544 17.81 20.37 1.44
C GLY A 544 17.09 21.19 2.52
N TYR A 545 15.85 20.84 2.89
CA TYR A 545 15.09 21.49 3.96
C TYR A 545 15.67 21.13 5.33
N ASP A 546 15.72 22.14 6.23
CA ASP A 546 16.20 21.97 7.60
C ASP A 546 15.24 21.15 8.46
N VAL A 547 15.70 20.01 8.96
CA VAL A 547 14.88 19.09 9.77
C VAL A 547 14.80 19.56 11.22
N GLN A 548 15.83 20.26 11.75
CA GLN A 548 15.90 20.61 13.16
C GLN A 548 14.88 21.72 13.51
N GLU A 549 14.71 22.72 12.63
CA GLU A 549 13.73 23.78 12.81
C GLU A 549 12.31 23.20 12.83
N HIS A 550 12.00 22.32 11.87
CA HIS A 550 10.69 21.66 11.81
C HIS A 550 10.44 20.76 13.03
N LEU A 551 11.44 19.94 13.41
CA LEU A 551 11.33 19.05 14.56
C LEU A 551 11.07 19.81 15.87
N LYS A 552 11.77 20.91 16.07
CA LYS A 552 11.57 21.78 17.25
C LYS A 552 10.12 22.27 17.30
N GLY A 553 9.59 22.81 16.21
CA GLY A 553 8.21 23.27 16.14
C GLY A 553 7.21 22.15 16.42
N LEU A 554 7.47 20.94 15.93
CA LEU A 554 6.61 19.78 16.13
C LEU A 554 6.61 19.31 17.60
N VAL A 555 7.78 19.25 18.24
CA VAL A 555 7.92 18.90 19.65
C VAL A 555 7.27 19.95 20.55
N ASP A 556 7.53 21.25 20.29
CA ASP A 556 6.95 22.35 21.05
C ASP A 556 5.41 22.33 20.95
N ALA A 557 4.85 22.07 19.77
CA ALA A 557 3.42 21.94 19.55
C ALA A 557 2.83 20.75 20.33
N ALA A 558 3.45 19.57 20.28
CA ALA A 558 2.96 18.38 20.98
C ALA A 558 3.03 18.52 22.51
N MET A 559 4.04 19.23 23.03
CA MET A 559 4.19 19.49 24.47
C MET A 559 3.24 20.56 25.00
N ALA A 560 2.79 21.48 24.14
CA ALA A 560 1.85 22.55 24.48
C ALA A 560 0.37 22.14 24.35
N ASP A 561 0.09 21.01 23.70
CA ASP A 561 -1.26 20.56 23.41
C ASP A 561 -1.89 19.85 24.61
N GLU A 562 -3.01 20.39 25.14
CA GLU A 562 -3.70 19.87 26.31
C GLU A 562 -4.33 18.47 26.09
N ASN A 563 -4.61 18.08 24.85
CA ASN A 563 -5.13 16.76 24.49
C ASN A 563 -4.02 15.71 24.36
N ILE A 564 -2.74 16.10 24.38
CA ILE A 564 -1.62 15.16 24.21
C ILE A 564 -0.94 14.92 25.56
N THR A 565 -0.98 13.69 26.04
CA THR A 565 -0.23 13.25 27.22
C THR A 565 1.07 12.57 26.78
N VAL A 566 2.22 13.21 27.01
CA VAL A 566 3.53 12.65 26.70
C VAL A 566 4.11 11.90 27.90
N MET A 567 4.49 10.63 27.68
CA MET A 567 5.16 9.78 28.67
C MET A 567 6.55 9.40 28.13
N THR A 568 7.58 10.11 28.54
CA THR A 568 8.99 9.79 28.24
C THR A 568 9.55 8.78 29.23
N GLU A 569 10.67 8.11 28.88
CA GLU A 569 11.29 7.02 29.65
C GLU A 569 10.24 5.96 30.04
N ALA A 570 9.35 5.65 29.07
CA ALA A 570 8.20 4.79 29.25
C ALA A 570 8.15 3.68 28.18
N THR A 571 7.73 2.49 28.59
CA THR A 571 7.59 1.31 27.69
C THR A 571 6.24 0.63 27.90
N ILE A 572 5.72 0.03 26.84
CA ILE A 572 4.51 -0.80 26.93
C ILE A 572 4.91 -2.19 27.44
N LYS A 573 4.18 -2.72 28.42
CA LYS A 573 4.40 -4.05 28.99
C LYS A 573 3.35 -5.07 28.56
N ASN A 574 2.13 -4.63 28.33
CA ASN A 574 1.03 -5.48 27.93
C ASN A 574 -0.01 -4.68 27.16
N ASN A 575 -0.74 -5.34 26.28
CA ASN A 575 -1.88 -4.78 25.57
C ASN A 575 -2.99 -5.83 25.44
N ARG A 576 -4.21 -5.49 25.83
CA ARG A 576 -5.38 -6.36 25.76
C ARG A 576 -6.58 -5.63 25.16
N GLY A 577 -7.55 -6.38 24.63
CA GLY A 577 -8.76 -5.83 24.03
C GLY A 577 -8.78 -5.99 22.52
N PHE A 578 -9.60 -5.21 21.83
CA PHE A 578 -9.88 -5.28 20.41
C PHE A 578 -10.04 -3.87 19.82
N GLY A 579 -10.10 -3.76 18.50
CA GLY A 579 -10.27 -2.47 17.81
C GLY A 579 -11.48 -1.68 18.33
N GLY A 580 -11.25 -0.47 18.79
CA GLY A 580 -12.22 0.37 19.49
C GLY A 580 -12.15 0.29 21.01
N ASN A 581 -11.56 -0.77 21.61
CA ASN A 581 -11.50 -0.96 23.05
C ASN A 581 -10.25 -1.71 23.49
N PHE A 582 -9.15 -1.00 23.59
CA PHE A 582 -7.88 -1.51 24.08
C PHE A 582 -7.54 -0.97 25.47
N THR A 583 -6.72 -1.71 26.21
CA THR A 583 -6.05 -1.25 27.44
C THR A 583 -4.59 -1.70 27.41
N ALA A 584 -3.67 -0.74 27.50
CA ALA A 584 -2.24 -1.00 27.62
C ALA A 584 -1.74 -0.74 29.04
N THR A 585 -0.80 -1.56 29.51
CA THR A 585 -0.02 -1.30 30.71
C THR A 585 1.28 -0.61 30.31
N VAL A 586 1.44 0.64 30.71
CA VAL A 586 2.64 1.46 30.49
C VAL A 586 3.49 1.46 31.73
N ASP A 587 4.77 1.12 31.61
CA ASP A 587 5.76 1.23 32.67
C ASP A 587 6.59 2.49 32.44
N GLN A 588 6.46 3.46 33.36
CA GLN A 588 7.26 4.67 33.36
C GLN A 588 8.15 4.68 34.59
N LYS A 589 9.46 4.46 34.41
CA LYS A 589 10.44 4.44 35.52
C LYS A 589 10.09 3.47 36.66
N GLY A 590 9.54 2.30 36.36
CA GLY A 590 9.10 1.30 37.30
C GLY A 590 7.71 1.53 37.90
N THR A 591 7.00 2.58 37.50
CA THR A 591 5.61 2.82 37.89
C THR A 591 4.68 2.41 36.73
N GLN A 592 3.80 1.45 36.99
CA GLN A 592 2.84 0.97 36.01
C GLN A 592 1.56 1.80 36.02
N LYS A 593 1.07 2.16 34.84
CA LYS A 593 -0.20 2.87 34.63
C LYS A 593 -0.99 2.18 33.52
N GLU A 594 -2.29 2.00 33.73
CA GLU A 594 -3.18 1.54 32.67
C GLU A 594 -3.67 2.72 31.82
N VAL A 595 -3.66 2.54 30.50
CA VAL A 595 -4.15 3.51 29.50
C VAL A 595 -5.17 2.81 28.63
N SER A 596 -6.42 3.29 28.63
CA SER A 596 -7.50 2.80 27.77
C SER A 596 -7.59 3.66 26.51
N TYR A 597 -7.80 3.03 25.35
CA TYR A 597 -7.86 3.73 24.06
C TYR A 597 -8.60 2.90 23.00
N GLY A 598 -9.07 3.56 21.92
CA GLY A 598 -9.77 2.91 20.82
C GLY A 598 -8.85 2.51 19.66
N ALA A 599 -7.79 3.27 19.41
CA ALA A 599 -6.86 3.04 18.31
C ALA A 599 -5.41 3.21 18.76
N ALA A 600 -4.48 2.39 18.22
CA ALA A 600 -3.05 2.55 18.46
C ALA A 600 -2.28 2.79 17.17
N ILE A 601 -1.23 3.65 17.22
CA ILE A 601 -0.29 3.87 16.13
C ILE A 601 1.10 3.46 16.60
N LEU A 602 1.69 2.44 15.95
CA LEU A 602 3.02 1.94 16.23
C LEU A 602 4.06 2.68 15.37
N ALA A 603 4.87 3.52 16.00
CA ALA A 603 5.90 4.32 15.36
C ALA A 603 7.26 4.23 16.10
N PRO A 604 7.76 3.02 16.50
CA PRO A 604 8.99 2.87 17.28
C PRO A 604 10.26 3.25 16.51
N GLY A 605 10.14 3.47 15.21
CA GLY A 605 11.25 3.90 14.36
C GLY A 605 12.13 2.75 13.88
N GLY A 606 13.36 3.10 13.44
CA GLY A 606 14.39 2.16 13.01
C GLY A 606 15.76 2.57 13.54
N THR A 607 16.67 1.64 13.61
CA THR A 607 18.03 1.84 14.15
C THR A 607 19.07 1.49 13.09
N ALA A 608 20.06 2.37 12.89
CA ALA A 608 21.22 2.08 12.04
C ALA A 608 22.05 0.96 12.65
N SER A 609 22.37 -0.07 11.86
CA SER A 609 23.25 -1.16 12.33
C SER A 609 24.68 -0.67 12.50
N LYS A 610 25.34 -1.19 13.52
CA LYS A 610 26.76 -0.93 13.81
C LYS A 610 27.56 -2.14 13.32
N PRO A 611 28.31 -2.01 12.22
CA PRO A 611 29.07 -3.12 11.66
C PRO A 611 30.40 -3.32 12.38
N ASP A 612 30.85 -4.57 12.49
CA ASP A 612 32.21 -4.94 12.92
C ASP A 612 33.19 -4.94 11.72
N ALA A 613 32.98 -4.03 10.77
CA ALA A 613 33.75 -3.97 9.51
C ALA A 613 34.24 -2.56 9.24
N TYR A 614 35.22 -2.44 8.32
CA TYR A 614 35.72 -1.17 7.83
C TYR A 614 36.34 -0.29 8.93
N LEU A 615 36.88 -0.86 10.00
CA LEU A 615 37.48 -0.16 11.15
C LEU A 615 36.50 0.73 11.93
N TYR A 616 35.18 0.52 11.81
CA TYR A 616 34.22 1.26 12.60
C TYR A 616 34.39 0.98 14.11
N GLY A 617 34.41 2.04 14.92
CA GLY A 617 34.70 1.96 16.36
C GLY A 617 36.19 1.75 16.70
N GLN A 618 37.08 1.54 15.70
CA GLN A 618 38.53 1.38 15.86
C GLN A 618 39.29 2.60 15.36
N HIS A 619 38.76 3.33 14.37
CA HIS A 619 39.40 4.55 13.85
C HIS A 619 38.40 5.73 13.90
N LYS A 620 38.88 6.88 14.46
CA LYS A 620 38.04 8.09 14.72
C LYS A 620 37.42 8.72 13.47
N ASN A 621 38.01 8.48 12.30
CA ASN A 621 37.56 9.05 11.01
C ASN A 621 36.66 8.10 10.23
N VAL A 622 36.25 6.97 10.81
CA VAL A 622 35.22 6.09 10.23
C VAL A 622 33.93 6.32 10.98
N LEU A 623 32.94 6.88 10.31
CA LEU A 623 31.64 7.32 10.87
C LEU A 623 30.48 6.61 10.20
N LEU A 624 29.40 6.36 10.95
CA LEU A 624 28.11 6.03 10.36
C LEU A 624 27.49 7.26 9.67
N TRP A 625 26.59 7.05 8.75
CA TRP A 625 25.89 8.13 8.07
C TRP A 625 25.23 9.14 9.05
N SER A 626 24.62 8.65 10.14
CA SER A 626 23.99 9.49 11.16
C SER A 626 25.00 10.26 12.02
N GLU A 627 26.19 9.68 12.25
CA GLU A 627 27.28 10.33 12.97
C GLU A 627 27.92 11.44 12.11
N LEU A 628 28.05 11.19 10.80
CA LEU A 628 28.50 12.21 9.86
C LEU A 628 27.51 13.39 9.81
N ASP A 629 26.21 13.12 9.70
CA ASP A 629 25.21 14.20 9.61
C ASP A 629 25.17 15.04 10.90
N ARG A 630 25.31 14.39 12.06
CA ARG A 630 25.48 15.08 13.35
C ARG A 630 26.74 15.94 13.37
N LYS A 631 27.89 15.42 12.92
CA LYS A 631 29.14 16.18 12.84
C LYS A 631 29.00 17.40 11.95
N LEU A 632 28.36 17.26 10.78
CA LEU A 632 28.09 18.37 9.86
C LEU A 632 27.10 19.40 10.43
N MET A 633 26.25 19.00 11.37
CA MET A 633 25.32 19.88 12.08
C MET A 633 26.03 20.66 13.21
N GLU A 634 26.85 19.96 14.03
CA GLU A 634 27.54 20.53 15.17
C GLU A 634 28.77 21.37 14.77
N ASP A 635 29.48 20.94 13.75
CA ASP A 635 30.71 21.62 13.24
C ASP A 635 30.72 21.63 11.69
N PRO A 636 29.95 22.52 11.05
CA PRO A 636 29.90 22.63 9.59
C PRO A 636 31.23 22.96 8.93
N ASP A 637 32.13 23.63 9.65
CA ASP A 637 33.41 24.08 9.14
C ASP A 637 34.48 22.98 9.20
N SER A 638 34.23 21.85 9.89
CA SER A 638 35.09 20.66 9.90
C SER A 638 35.38 20.11 8.49
N VAL A 639 34.54 20.40 7.52
CA VAL A 639 34.69 19.99 6.10
C VAL A 639 35.90 20.66 5.44
N GLU A 640 36.32 21.88 5.88
CA GLU A 640 37.41 22.65 5.30
C GLU A 640 38.77 21.97 5.51
N SER A 641 38.87 21.12 6.53
CA SER A 641 40.10 20.38 6.86
C SER A 641 40.17 18.98 6.19
N ILE A 642 39.22 18.62 5.36
CA ILE A 642 39.12 17.32 4.68
C ILE A 642 39.55 17.49 3.22
N ASP A 643 40.54 16.75 2.76
CA ASP A 643 40.94 16.69 1.36
C ASP A 643 40.20 15.62 0.57
N THR A 644 39.95 14.46 1.24
CA THR A 644 39.28 13.31 0.60
C THR A 644 38.29 12.63 1.53
N ALA A 645 37.06 12.48 1.08
CA ALA A 645 35.98 11.74 1.77
C ALA A 645 35.48 10.57 0.92
N VAL A 646 35.30 9.41 1.56
CA VAL A 646 34.82 8.19 0.90
C VAL A 646 33.53 7.73 1.58
N PHE A 647 32.45 7.54 0.80
CA PHE A 647 31.18 6.99 1.23
C PHE A 647 31.04 5.54 0.75
N ILE A 648 30.84 4.58 1.65
CA ILE A 648 30.64 3.17 1.30
C ILE A 648 29.16 2.82 1.48
N GLN A 649 28.47 2.54 0.36
CA GLN A 649 27.04 2.21 0.34
C GLN A 649 26.78 0.75 0.74
N CYS A 650 25.55 0.45 1.13
CA CYS A 650 25.02 -0.89 1.35
C CYS A 650 25.75 -1.72 2.43
N VAL A 651 26.41 -1.06 3.40
CA VAL A 651 27.10 -1.76 4.50
C VAL A 651 26.06 -2.46 5.38
N GLY A 652 26.10 -3.79 5.38
CA GLY A 652 25.15 -4.63 6.13
C GLY A 652 23.74 -4.68 5.55
N SER A 653 23.51 -4.32 4.27
CA SER A 653 22.22 -4.43 3.58
C SER A 653 22.36 -5.08 2.20
N ARG A 654 21.24 -5.53 1.62
CA ARG A 654 21.18 -6.19 0.31
C ARG A 654 22.05 -7.47 0.24
N GLY A 655 21.87 -8.36 1.23
CA GLY A 655 22.61 -9.61 1.32
C GLY A 655 23.98 -9.50 2.01
N ASP A 656 24.39 -8.29 2.42
CA ASP A 656 25.58 -8.10 3.24
C ASP A 656 25.25 -8.30 4.74
N LEU A 657 26.10 -8.97 5.47
CA LEU A 657 26.00 -9.18 6.93
C LEU A 657 24.58 -9.61 7.42
N GLY A 658 23.84 -10.35 6.58
CA GLY A 658 22.57 -10.99 6.93
C GLY A 658 21.33 -10.11 6.81
N CYS A 659 21.41 -8.89 6.31
CA CYS A 659 20.22 -8.09 5.98
C CYS A 659 19.96 -8.14 4.46
N VAL A 660 18.79 -8.66 4.06
CA VAL A 660 18.41 -8.79 2.64
C VAL A 660 17.91 -7.46 2.10
N HIS A 661 17.10 -6.73 2.85
CA HIS A 661 16.44 -5.52 2.39
C HIS A 661 17.39 -4.33 2.10
N CYS A 662 16.92 -3.40 1.29
CA CYS A 662 17.54 -2.10 1.05
C CYS A 662 17.11 -1.09 2.13
N SER A 663 18.02 -0.27 2.63
CA SER A 663 17.71 0.79 3.60
C SER A 663 17.10 2.06 2.99
N ASN A 664 16.89 2.09 1.68
CA ASN A 664 16.16 3.12 0.92
C ASN A 664 16.69 4.56 0.98
N ILE A 665 17.20 5.02 2.13
CA ILE A 665 17.62 6.41 2.34
C ILE A 665 19.11 6.66 2.06
N CYS A 666 19.93 5.62 2.10
CA CYS A 666 21.40 5.74 2.06
C CYS A 666 21.91 6.49 0.84
N CYS A 667 21.43 6.15 -0.36
CA CYS A 667 21.86 6.79 -1.61
C CYS A 667 21.54 8.27 -1.65
N SER A 668 20.29 8.63 -1.29
CA SER A 668 19.86 10.04 -1.25
C SER A 668 20.60 10.85 -0.19
N PHE A 669 20.86 10.25 0.98
CA PHE A 669 21.62 10.87 2.05
C PHE A 669 23.07 11.16 1.62
N SER A 670 23.78 10.16 1.09
CA SER A 670 25.17 10.32 0.66
C SER A 670 25.33 11.39 -0.42
N VAL A 671 24.40 11.38 -1.39
CA VAL A 671 24.42 12.37 -2.47
C VAL A 671 24.16 13.77 -1.93
N ARG A 672 23.18 13.94 -1.03
CA ARG A 672 22.88 15.24 -0.40
C ARG A 672 24.04 15.73 0.47
N ALA A 673 24.62 14.85 1.30
CA ALA A 673 25.78 15.19 2.11
C ALA A 673 26.98 15.59 1.24
N ALA A 674 27.26 14.85 0.16
CA ALA A 674 28.32 15.18 -0.79
C ALA A 674 28.15 16.56 -1.45
N ILE A 675 26.91 16.89 -1.88
CA ILE A 675 26.60 18.20 -2.44
C ILE A 675 26.87 19.31 -1.41
N ASP A 676 26.42 19.14 -0.17
CA ASP A 676 26.58 20.15 0.89
C ASP A 676 28.07 20.29 1.28
N MET A 677 28.83 19.21 1.35
CA MET A 677 30.28 19.24 1.61
C MET A 677 31.03 19.93 0.47
N LYS A 678 30.69 19.64 -0.80
CA LYS A 678 31.25 20.35 -1.97
C LYS A 678 30.90 21.84 -2.01
N ALA A 679 29.73 22.23 -1.49
CA ALA A 679 29.36 23.65 -1.39
C ALA A 679 30.22 24.43 -0.38
N LYS A 680 30.70 23.77 0.68
CA LYS A 680 31.61 24.32 1.69
C LYS A 680 33.06 24.28 1.23
N ASN A 681 33.50 23.16 0.65
CA ASN A 681 34.86 22.96 0.15
C ASN A 681 34.81 22.43 -1.30
N PRO A 682 34.87 23.30 -2.33
CA PRO A 682 34.83 22.89 -3.74
C PRO A 682 36.00 21.98 -4.16
N GLU A 683 37.15 22.08 -3.50
CA GLU A 683 38.36 21.28 -3.80
C GLU A 683 38.35 19.89 -3.18
N LEU A 684 37.41 19.62 -2.26
CA LEU A 684 37.26 18.34 -1.59
C LEU A 684 36.99 17.21 -2.60
N ASN A 685 37.81 16.15 -2.58
CA ASN A 685 37.56 14.94 -3.36
C ASN A 685 36.52 14.06 -2.66
N ILE A 686 35.42 13.76 -3.32
CA ILE A 686 34.40 12.89 -2.76
C ILE A 686 34.20 11.68 -3.67
N TYR A 687 34.30 10.48 -3.07
CA TYR A 687 34.07 9.21 -3.74
C TYR A 687 32.87 8.51 -3.09
N ILE A 688 31.89 8.10 -3.90
CA ILE A 688 30.76 7.27 -3.46
C ILE A 688 30.92 5.89 -4.07
N LEU A 689 31.22 4.90 -3.21
CA LEU A 689 31.37 3.50 -3.59
C LEU A 689 30.00 2.81 -3.47
N TYR A 690 29.47 2.25 -4.56
CA TYR A 690 28.08 1.80 -4.63
C TYR A 690 27.91 0.48 -5.41
N ARG A 691 26.77 -0.23 -5.19
CA ARG A 691 26.37 -1.40 -5.98
C ARG A 691 25.33 -1.03 -7.06
N ASP A 692 24.26 -0.32 -6.68
CA ASP A 692 23.31 0.38 -7.55
C ASP A 692 22.95 1.72 -6.88
N MET A 693 22.81 2.78 -7.69
CA MET A 693 22.33 4.08 -7.20
C MET A 693 20.81 4.10 -7.20
N ARG A 694 20.23 4.01 -6.00
CA ARG A 694 18.78 3.99 -5.80
C ARG A 694 18.21 5.37 -5.45
N THR A 695 18.58 6.36 -6.24
CA THR A 695 18.01 7.71 -6.23
C THR A 695 16.75 7.76 -7.08
N PHE A 696 15.67 7.12 -6.61
CA PHE A 696 14.41 6.99 -7.31
C PHE A 696 13.62 8.31 -7.35
N GLY A 697 12.64 8.42 -8.26
CA GLY A 697 11.84 9.63 -8.44
C GLY A 697 12.70 10.84 -8.78
N GLU A 698 12.33 11.99 -8.28
CA GLU A 698 13.04 13.26 -8.45
C GLU A 698 14.42 13.29 -7.72
N ARG A 699 14.74 12.30 -6.86
CA ARG A 699 16.08 12.15 -6.28
C ARG A 699 17.18 11.90 -7.32
N GLU A 700 16.81 11.50 -8.54
CA GLU A 700 17.75 11.42 -9.67
C GLU A 700 18.39 12.78 -9.99
N LEU A 701 17.66 13.87 -9.75
CA LEU A 701 18.17 15.24 -9.99
C LEU A 701 19.37 15.57 -9.11
N ILE A 702 19.31 15.24 -7.81
CA ILE A 702 20.46 15.46 -6.92
C ILE A 702 21.63 14.54 -7.25
N TYR A 703 21.39 13.31 -7.75
CA TYR A 703 22.45 12.43 -8.23
C TYR A 703 23.19 13.06 -9.43
N ARG A 704 22.45 13.65 -10.35
CA ARG A 704 23.01 14.39 -11.47
C ARG A 704 23.80 15.62 -10.99
N GLU A 705 23.21 16.43 -10.11
CA GLU A 705 23.86 17.61 -9.52
C GLU A 705 25.19 17.24 -8.84
N ALA A 706 25.24 16.16 -8.07
CA ALA A 706 26.47 15.70 -7.43
C ALA A 706 27.58 15.38 -8.45
N ARG A 707 27.23 14.72 -9.57
CA ARG A 707 28.18 14.42 -10.66
C ARG A 707 28.68 15.71 -11.34
N GLU A 708 27.81 16.67 -11.59
CA GLU A 708 28.16 17.99 -12.15
C GLU A 708 29.09 18.77 -11.22
N LYS A 709 28.97 18.58 -9.90
CA LYS A 709 29.87 19.15 -8.87
C LYS A 709 31.17 18.35 -8.69
N GLY A 710 31.39 17.31 -9.49
CA GLY A 710 32.66 16.54 -9.46
C GLY A 710 32.70 15.46 -8.37
N VAL A 711 31.59 14.99 -7.85
CA VAL A 711 31.54 13.78 -7.00
C VAL A 711 31.74 12.55 -7.90
N ILE A 712 32.67 11.68 -7.48
CA ILE A 712 33.08 10.50 -8.24
C ILE A 712 32.34 9.28 -7.70
N PHE A 713 31.69 8.53 -8.60
CA PHE A 713 30.93 7.33 -8.29
C PHE A 713 31.66 6.10 -8.80
N ILE A 714 32.06 5.18 -7.91
CA ILE A 714 32.75 3.93 -8.25
C ILE A 714 31.88 2.75 -7.86
N ARG A 715 31.54 1.91 -8.84
CA ARG A 715 30.74 0.72 -8.59
C ARG A 715 31.61 -0.45 -8.12
N TYR A 716 31.12 -1.18 -7.11
CA TYR A 716 31.73 -2.41 -6.62
C TYR A 716 30.72 -3.56 -6.57
N GLU A 717 31.19 -4.79 -6.57
CA GLU A 717 30.41 -6.00 -6.40
C GLU A 717 30.48 -6.53 -4.97
N LEU A 718 29.46 -7.32 -4.57
CA LEU A 718 29.41 -7.90 -3.22
C LEU A 718 30.59 -8.84 -2.95
N GLU A 719 31.08 -9.53 -3.97
CA GLU A 719 32.20 -10.46 -3.91
C GLU A 719 33.58 -9.74 -3.86
N SER A 720 33.61 -8.47 -4.28
CA SER A 720 34.83 -7.63 -4.30
C SER A 720 34.60 -6.31 -3.56
N LYS A 721 34.22 -6.41 -2.29
CA LYS A 721 33.97 -5.23 -1.44
C LYS A 721 35.20 -4.36 -1.29
N PRO A 722 35.02 -3.04 -1.06
CA PRO A 722 36.09 -2.16 -0.65
C PRO A 722 36.80 -2.69 0.60
N ASP A 723 38.10 -2.50 0.69
CA ASP A 723 38.91 -2.77 1.88
C ASP A 723 39.36 -1.45 2.50
N VAL A 724 39.30 -1.32 3.83
CA VAL A 724 39.68 -0.11 4.56
C VAL A 724 40.78 -0.45 5.57
N GLN A 725 41.93 0.19 5.45
CA GLN A 725 43.10 -0.01 6.29
C GLN A 725 43.54 1.31 6.94
N ALA A 726 43.98 1.25 8.19
CA ALA A 726 44.49 2.43 8.88
C ALA A 726 45.91 2.81 8.34
N ALA A 727 46.08 4.10 8.04
CA ALA A 727 47.34 4.68 7.57
C ALA A 727 47.70 5.92 8.42
N GLY A 728 47.93 5.71 9.71
CA GLY A 728 48.11 6.79 10.67
C GLY A 728 46.81 7.55 10.96
N ASP A 729 46.75 8.84 10.72
CA ASP A 729 45.51 9.65 10.85
C ASP A 729 44.63 9.58 9.60
N LYS A 730 45.12 8.99 8.49
CA LYS A 730 44.38 8.76 7.25
C LYS A 730 43.93 7.28 7.13
N LEU A 731 43.11 7.01 6.14
CA LEU A 731 42.56 5.70 5.81
C LEU A 731 42.91 5.36 4.36
N ASN A 732 43.42 4.17 4.12
CA ASN A 732 43.61 3.62 2.79
C ASN A 732 42.39 2.80 2.41
N VAL A 733 41.64 3.27 1.42
CA VAL A 733 40.46 2.56 0.89
C VAL A 733 40.82 1.98 -0.47
N VAL A 734 40.79 0.66 -0.58
CA VAL A 734 41.07 -0.06 -1.83
C VAL A 734 39.76 -0.54 -2.41
N VAL A 735 39.45 -0.17 -3.65
CA VAL A 735 38.27 -0.59 -4.38
C VAL A 735 38.62 -1.06 -5.78
N TYR A 736 38.01 -2.15 -6.24
CA TYR A 736 38.16 -2.61 -7.63
C TYR A 736 37.17 -1.86 -8.53
N ASP A 737 37.67 -1.06 -9.48
CA ASP A 737 36.86 -0.32 -10.44
C ASP A 737 36.53 -1.23 -11.63
N GLN A 738 35.22 -1.47 -11.84
CA GLN A 738 34.72 -2.35 -12.89
C GLN A 738 34.94 -1.80 -14.30
N VAL A 739 35.02 -0.47 -14.46
CA VAL A 739 35.22 0.19 -15.77
C VAL A 739 36.72 0.16 -16.12
N LEU A 740 37.56 0.51 -15.16
CA LEU A 740 39.04 0.53 -15.35
C LEU A 740 39.69 -0.87 -15.25
N GLN A 741 38.94 -1.87 -14.79
CA GLN A 741 39.39 -3.26 -14.58
C GLN A 741 40.70 -3.34 -13.72
N LYS A 742 40.76 -2.50 -12.68
CA LYS A 742 41.92 -2.46 -11.73
C LYS A 742 41.51 -1.95 -10.35
N SER A 743 42.29 -2.32 -9.36
CA SER A 743 42.16 -1.76 -8.01
C SER A 743 42.69 -0.32 -7.95
N ILE A 744 41.91 0.54 -7.28
CA ILE A 744 42.26 1.94 -7.01
C ILE A 744 42.50 2.06 -5.51
N LEU A 745 43.54 2.77 -5.13
CA LEU A 745 43.83 3.18 -3.75
C LEU A 745 43.36 4.62 -3.57
N LEU A 746 42.51 4.86 -2.58
CA LEU A 746 42.03 6.18 -2.17
C LEU A 746 42.59 6.47 -0.77
N GLU A 747 43.40 7.52 -0.62
CA GLU A 747 43.84 8.01 0.68
C GLU A 747 42.79 8.97 1.25
N ALA A 748 42.00 8.51 2.23
CA ALA A 748 40.87 9.25 2.76
C ALA A 748 41.14 9.85 4.14
N ASP A 749 40.66 11.06 4.35
CA ASP A 749 40.63 11.72 5.66
C ASP A 749 39.35 11.34 6.42
N LEU A 750 38.29 10.92 5.70
CA LEU A 750 37.01 10.55 6.24
C LEU A 750 36.40 9.38 5.45
N VAL A 751 35.92 8.37 6.18
CA VAL A 751 35.06 7.29 5.60
C VAL A 751 33.70 7.31 6.26
N SER A 752 32.65 7.41 5.45
CA SER A 752 31.24 7.33 5.91
C SER A 752 30.61 6.03 5.47
N LEU A 753 30.13 5.26 6.45
CA LEU A 753 29.46 3.97 6.23
C LEU A 753 27.96 4.15 6.15
N GLN A 754 27.38 3.76 5.02
CA GLN A 754 25.95 3.80 4.75
C GLN A 754 25.33 2.47 5.17
N THR A 755 25.03 2.37 6.47
CA THR A 755 24.67 1.09 7.09
C THR A 755 23.19 0.76 6.97
N ALA A 756 22.88 -0.54 7.11
CA ALA A 756 21.51 -1.04 7.14
C ALA A 756 20.71 -0.41 8.30
N ILE A 757 19.41 -0.23 8.06
CA ILE A 757 18.45 0.18 9.08
C ILE A 757 17.59 -1.03 9.43
N LYS A 758 17.46 -1.32 10.72
CA LYS A 758 16.63 -2.40 11.27
C LYS A 758 15.49 -1.82 12.09
N GLY A 759 14.40 -2.55 12.22
CA GLY A 759 13.30 -2.18 13.12
C GLY A 759 13.76 -2.08 14.58
N THR A 760 13.24 -1.12 15.32
CA THR A 760 13.58 -0.90 16.72
C THR A 760 12.56 -1.58 17.63
N ASN A 761 12.95 -2.64 18.36
CA ASN A 761 12.11 -3.40 19.28
C ASN A 761 10.82 -3.95 18.65
N ASN A 762 10.78 -4.13 17.34
CA ASN A 762 9.58 -4.56 16.64
C ASN A 762 9.08 -5.92 17.13
N ALA A 763 9.98 -6.88 17.43
CA ALA A 763 9.60 -8.21 17.90
C ALA A 763 8.85 -8.15 19.25
N GLU A 764 9.36 -7.40 20.22
CA GLU A 764 8.70 -7.23 21.52
C GLU A 764 7.33 -6.56 21.37
N LEU A 765 7.24 -5.50 20.56
CA LEU A 765 5.98 -4.80 20.31
C LEU A 765 5.00 -5.66 19.51
N ALA A 766 5.47 -6.45 18.55
CA ALA A 766 4.65 -7.37 17.79
C ALA A 766 3.96 -8.39 18.70
N ASP A 767 4.71 -8.97 19.65
CA ASP A 767 4.15 -9.89 20.66
C ASP A 767 3.12 -9.19 21.56
N ILE A 768 3.44 -7.97 22.05
CA ILE A 768 2.56 -7.21 22.94
C ILE A 768 1.24 -6.81 22.26
N PHE A 769 1.32 -6.34 21.01
CA PHE A 769 0.15 -5.89 20.26
C PHE A 769 -0.54 -7.00 19.45
N ALA A 770 0.04 -8.20 19.43
CA ALA A 770 -0.41 -9.36 18.64
C ALA A 770 -0.58 -8.98 17.14
N VAL A 771 0.48 -8.44 16.56
CA VAL A 771 0.60 -8.09 15.15
C VAL A 771 1.80 -8.80 14.52
N ASP A 772 1.73 -9.06 13.22
CA ASP A 772 2.77 -9.80 12.53
C ASP A 772 3.95 -8.91 12.11
N LEU A 773 5.10 -9.56 11.92
CA LEU A 773 6.28 -8.98 11.28
C LEU A 773 6.50 -9.67 9.92
N ASP A 774 7.10 -8.94 8.99
CA ASP A 774 7.62 -9.50 7.77
C ASP A 774 8.96 -10.24 8.00
N GLU A 775 9.47 -10.90 6.97
CA GLU A 775 10.72 -11.67 7.02
C GLU A 775 11.95 -10.80 7.38
N ASN A 776 11.87 -9.50 7.19
CA ASN A 776 12.91 -8.53 7.50
C ASN A 776 12.78 -7.90 8.90
N GLY A 777 11.77 -8.31 9.68
CA GLY A 777 11.51 -7.84 11.04
C GLY A 777 10.83 -6.47 11.14
N PHE A 778 10.19 -6.00 10.09
CA PHE A 778 9.30 -4.83 10.11
C PHE A 778 7.84 -5.26 10.28
N PHE A 779 7.00 -4.37 10.81
CA PHE A 779 5.58 -4.69 10.94
C PHE A 779 4.94 -4.96 9.58
N ALA A 780 4.16 -6.07 9.51
CA ALA A 780 3.41 -6.45 8.33
C ALA A 780 2.11 -5.66 8.23
N GLU A 781 1.79 -5.23 7.01
CA GLU A 781 0.53 -4.56 6.68
C GLU A 781 -0.49 -5.57 6.14
N SER A 782 -1.77 -5.29 6.31
CA SER A 782 -2.84 -6.20 5.85
C SER A 782 -3.99 -5.47 5.16
N PRO A 783 -4.14 -5.61 3.85
CA PRO A 783 -3.18 -6.17 2.87
C PRO A 783 -2.11 -5.15 2.46
N GLU A 784 -0.93 -5.62 2.13
CA GLU A 784 0.15 -4.78 1.57
C GLU A 784 -0.37 -3.91 0.41
N LYS A 785 0.23 -2.72 0.23
CA LYS A 785 -0.04 -1.71 -0.80
C LYS A 785 -1.42 -1.06 -0.78
N LEU A 786 -2.48 -1.75 -0.39
CA LEU A 786 -3.82 -1.16 -0.36
C LEU A 786 -4.22 -0.66 1.02
N ARG A 787 -3.62 -1.19 2.09
CA ARG A 787 -3.73 -0.69 3.46
C ARG A 787 -2.34 -0.60 4.10
N PRO A 788 -1.45 0.24 3.55
CA PRO A 788 -0.03 0.27 3.91
C PRO A 788 0.26 0.85 5.29
N VAL A 789 -0.76 1.21 6.03
CA VAL A 789 -0.66 1.71 7.41
C VAL A 789 -1.49 0.89 8.41
N ASP A 790 -2.28 -0.09 7.94
CA ASP A 790 -3.06 -0.97 8.80
C ASP A 790 -2.21 -2.20 9.17
N ALA A 791 -2.06 -2.50 10.46
CA ALA A 791 -1.43 -3.73 10.90
C ALA A 791 -2.34 -4.95 10.66
N THR A 792 -1.85 -6.15 10.90
CA THR A 792 -2.62 -7.39 10.79
C THR A 792 -3.73 -7.54 11.83
N ARG A 793 -3.78 -6.64 12.81
CA ARG A 793 -4.83 -6.55 13.84
C ARG A 793 -5.61 -5.24 13.74
N ASP A 794 -6.94 -5.35 13.69
CA ASP A 794 -7.84 -4.20 13.59
C ASP A 794 -7.64 -3.19 14.72
N GLY A 795 -7.66 -1.90 14.39
CA GLY A 795 -7.47 -0.79 15.33
C GLY A 795 -6.00 -0.53 15.70
N ILE A 796 -5.06 -1.28 15.14
CA ILE A 796 -3.62 -1.05 15.25
C ILE A 796 -3.10 -0.56 13.89
N PHE A 797 -2.38 0.56 13.90
CA PHE A 797 -1.83 1.19 12.71
C PHE A 797 -0.32 1.34 12.83
N ILE A 798 0.37 1.51 11.69
CA ILE A 798 1.83 1.53 11.60
C ILE A 798 2.28 2.82 10.94
N ALA A 799 3.30 3.48 11.50
CA ALA A 799 3.85 4.70 10.93
C ALA A 799 5.39 4.76 10.94
N GLY A 800 5.94 5.46 9.98
CA GLY A 800 7.37 5.72 9.86
C GLY A 800 8.21 4.46 9.57
N MET A 801 9.44 4.44 10.06
CA MET A 801 10.40 3.35 9.81
C MET A 801 10.04 2.02 10.49
N ALA A 802 8.98 1.97 11.27
CA ALA A 802 8.46 0.74 11.85
C ALA A 802 7.93 -0.24 10.77
N SER A 803 7.35 0.29 9.69
CA SER A 803 6.89 -0.52 8.57
C SER A 803 8.00 -0.87 7.57
N TYR A 804 8.98 0.03 7.43
CA TYR A 804 10.07 -0.10 6.45
C TYR A 804 10.93 1.18 6.46
N PRO A 805 12.25 1.13 6.15
CA PRO A 805 13.11 2.31 6.10
C PRO A 805 12.65 3.34 5.07
N LYS A 806 12.51 4.59 5.47
CA LYS A 806 12.02 5.70 4.62
C LYS A 806 12.52 7.06 5.10
N GLY A 807 12.43 8.07 4.24
CA GLY A 807 12.82 9.45 4.54
C GLY A 807 11.83 10.19 5.46
N VAL A 808 12.17 11.44 5.78
CA VAL A 808 11.38 12.29 6.67
C VAL A 808 9.99 12.57 6.08
N SER A 809 9.91 12.99 4.82
CA SER A 809 8.64 13.34 4.16
C SER A 809 7.71 12.14 4.04
N GLU A 810 8.24 10.95 3.71
CA GLU A 810 7.46 9.72 3.65
C GLU A 810 6.99 9.28 5.06
N SER A 811 7.80 9.52 6.10
CA SER A 811 7.43 9.23 7.49
C SER A 811 6.30 10.15 7.97
N ILE A 812 6.34 11.43 7.60
CA ILE A 812 5.26 12.41 7.88
C ILE A 812 3.97 12.00 7.18
N ALA A 813 4.04 11.70 5.88
CA ALA A 813 2.87 11.26 5.11
C ALA A 813 2.24 10.00 5.72
N GLN A 814 3.07 9.02 6.12
CA GLN A 814 2.58 7.79 6.73
C GLN A 814 2.00 8.00 8.12
N GLY A 815 2.56 8.91 8.94
CA GLY A 815 2.00 9.31 10.21
C GLY A 815 0.58 9.90 10.07
N LYS A 816 0.40 10.82 9.11
CA LYS A 816 -0.91 11.41 8.77
C LYS A 816 -1.89 10.39 8.20
N ALA A 817 -1.41 9.45 7.38
CA ALA A 817 -2.23 8.36 6.86
C ALA A 817 -2.70 7.43 7.97
N ALA A 818 -1.83 7.08 8.92
CA ALA A 818 -2.19 6.27 10.08
C ALA A 818 -3.22 6.97 10.97
N SER A 819 -3.10 8.29 11.16
CA SER A 819 -4.11 9.08 11.90
C SER A 819 -5.45 9.12 11.18
N ALA A 820 -5.48 9.31 9.85
CA ALA A 820 -6.72 9.26 9.07
C ALA A 820 -7.44 7.91 9.23
N ARG A 821 -6.69 6.80 9.16
CA ARG A 821 -7.25 5.46 9.39
C ARG A 821 -7.74 5.24 10.83
N ALA A 822 -7.03 5.79 11.81
CA ALA A 822 -7.46 5.77 13.21
C ALA A 822 -8.75 6.58 13.40
N LEU A 823 -8.89 7.74 12.74
CA LEU A 823 -10.08 8.58 12.78
C LEU A 823 -11.32 7.85 12.26
N GLU A 824 -11.22 7.05 11.20
CA GLU A 824 -12.34 6.24 10.69
C GLU A 824 -12.92 5.29 11.76
N LEU A 825 -12.07 4.77 12.67
CA LEU A 825 -12.50 3.96 13.81
C LEU A 825 -13.03 4.82 14.94
N LEU A 826 -12.30 5.88 15.30
CA LEU A 826 -12.65 6.74 16.43
C LEU A 826 -13.91 7.58 16.16
N TYR A 827 -14.25 7.85 14.94
CA TYR A 827 -15.48 8.56 14.56
C TYR A 827 -16.75 7.73 14.88
N ARG A 828 -16.67 6.40 14.80
CA ARG A 828 -17.80 5.50 15.09
C ARG A 828 -18.17 5.54 16.56
N ASP A 829 -19.45 5.57 16.90
CA ASP A 829 -19.90 5.51 18.30
C ASP A 829 -19.78 4.11 18.89
N THR A 830 -19.98 3.10 18.07
CA THR A 830 -19.90 1.69 18.47
C THR A 830 -19.14 0.86 17.45
N VAL A 831 -18.60 -0.27 17.88
CA VAL A 831 -18.11 -1.36 17.04
C VAL A 831 -18.97 -2.60 17.27
N GLN A 832 -19.30 -3.29 16.18
CA GLN A 832 -20.00 -4.57 16.25
C GLN A 832 -19.00 -5.69 16.49
N VAL A 833 -19.22 -6.49 17.51
CA VAL A 833 -18.44 -7.69 17.82
C VAL A 833 -19.30 -8.94 17.81
N GLY A 834 -18.68 -10.12 17.65
CA GLY A 834 -19.39 -11.37 17.44
C GLY A 834 -19.42 -11.74 15.95
N GLY A 835 -20.46 -12.44 15.52
CA GLY A 835 -20.58 -12.95 14.15
C GLY A 835 -20.12 -14.41 14.04
N MET A 836 -19.42 -14.80 12.96
CA MET A 836 -18.91 -16.16 12.78
C MET A 836 -17.74 -16.44 13.70
N VAL A 837 -18.02 -16.78 14.95
CA VAL A 837 -17.03 -17.04 16.00
C VAL A 837 -17.14 -18.47 16.51
N ALA A 838 -16.06 -18.95 17.15
CA ALA A 838 -16.10 -20.23 17.83
C ALA A 838 -16.79 -20.12 19.19
N GLU A 839 -17.66 -21.05 19.50
CA GLU A 839 -18.39 -21.12 20.79
C GLU A 839 -18.09 -22.45 21.47
N VAL A 840 -18.16 -22.44 22.82
CA VAL A 840 -17.84 -23.61 23.65
C VAL A 840 -19.10 -24.16 24.31
N ASN A 841 -19.37 -25.45 24.05
CA ASN A 841 -20.32 -26.21 24.89
C ASN A 841 -19.60 -26.63 26.18
N THR A 842 -19.89 -25.96 27.26
CA THR A 842 -19.25 -26.14 28.55
C THR A 842 -19.47 -27.54 29.16
N GLU A 843 -20.61 -28.18 28.86
CA GLU A 843 -20.91 -29.54 29.33
C GLU A 843 -20.04 -30.61 28.68
N LYS A 844 -19.59 -30.38 27.42
CA LYS A 844 -18.74 -31.29 26.67
C LYS A 844 -17.24 -31.01 26.86
N CYS A 845 -16.90 -29.88 27.44
CA CYS A 845 -15.50 -29.43 27.56
C CYS A 845 -14.74 -30.28 28.59
N ALA A 846 -13.71 -30.99 28.12
CA ALA A 846 -12.84 -31.79 28.98
C ALA A 846 -11.65 -31.03 29.58
N VAL A 847 -11.58 -29.72 29.42
CA VAL A 847 -10.51 -28.83 29.93
C VAL A 847 -9.09 -29.30 29.51
N CYS A 848 -8.95 -29.85 28.31
CA CYS A 848 -7.71 -30.44 27.81
C CYS A 848 -6.69 -29.41 27.31
N CYS A 849 -7.03 -28.12 27.29
CA CYS A 849 -6.22 -26.98 26.84
C CYS A 849 -5.75 -27.07 25.36
N THR A 850 -6.28 -27.96 24.55
CA THR A 850 -5.90 -28.05 23.12
C THR A 850 -6.22 -26.75 22.39
N CYS A 851 -7.43 -26.21 22.55
CA CYS A 851 -7.86 -24.95 21.95
C CYS A 851 -6.96 -23.77 22.33
N VAL A 852 -6.49 -23.71 23.59
CA VAL A 852 -5.58 -22.68 24.07
C VAL A 852 -4.23 -22.73 23.35
N ARG A 853 -3.70 -23.93 23.11
CA ARG A 853 -2.40 -24.15 22.44
C ARG A 853 -2.46 -23.99 20.92
N THR A 854 -3.60 -24.32 20.31
CA THR A 854 -3.78 -24.33 18.87
C THR A 854 -4.15 -22.96 18.30
N CYS A 855 -4.76 -22.08 19.13
CA CYS A 855 -5.26 -20.79 18.64
C CYS A 855 -4.09 -19.85 18.29
N PRO A 856 -3.92 -19.45 17.01
CA PRO A 856 -2.87 -18.52 16.61
C PRO A 856 -3.07 -17.11 17.18
N PHE A 857 -4.30 -16.79 17.60
CA PHE A 857 -4.68 -15.49 18.16
C PHE A 857 -4.73 -15.50 19.72
N GLN A 858 -4.40 -16.62 20.38
CA GLN A 858 -4.37 -16.80 21.83
C GLN A 858 -5.69 -16.41 22.54
N VAL A 859 -6.83 -16.55 21.86
CA VAL A 859 -8.14 -16.14 22.39
C VAL A 859 -8.72 -17.10 23.42
N PRO A 860 -8.70 -18.45 23.25
CA PRO A 860 -9.27 -19.37 24.22
C PRO A 860 -8.51 -19.36 25.54
N VAL A 861 -9.21 -19.21 26.65
CA VAL A 861 -8.68 -19.31 28.00
C VAL A 861 -9.46 -20.37 28.78
N ILE A 862 -8.87 -20.93 29.84
CA ILE A 862 -9.60 -21.79 30.76
C ILE A 862 -10.19 -20.91 31.87
N ASP A 863 -11.49 -20.82 31.88
CA ASP A 863 -12.21 -20.16 32.94
C ASP A 863 -12.42 -21.17 34.09
N ARG A 864 -11.85 -20.85 35.27
CA ARG A 864 -11.89 -21.73 36.44
C ARG A 864 -13.22 -21.71 37.15
N GLU A 865 -13.99 -20.64 37.03
CA GLU A 865 -15.31 -20.50 37.64
C GLU A 865 -16.35 -21.31 36.84
N ILE A 866 -16.27 -21.27 35.53
CA ILE A 866 -17.12 -22.05 34.61
C ILE A 866 -16.65 -23.52 34.54
N GLY A 867 -15.37 -23.77 34.81
CA GLY A 867 -14.77 -25.11 34.69
C GLY A 867 -14.64 -25.59 33.23
N ALA A 868 -14.52 -24.67 32.26
CA ALA A 868 -14.44 -24.97 30.84
C ALA A 868 -13.55 -23.97 30.09
N ALA A 869 -13.27 -24.23 28.84
CA ALA A 869 -12.68 -23.20 27.96
C ALA A 869 -13.71 -22.09 27.72
N TYR A 870 -13.22 -20.86 27.71
CA TYR A 870 -13.98 -19.65 27.34
C TYR A 870 -13.33 -19.03 26.10
N ILE A 871 -14.13 -18.61 25.15
CA ILE A 871 -13.72 -17.90 23.93
C ILE A 871 -14.45 -16.57 23.88
N ASP A 872 -13.69 -15.49 24.00
CA ASP A 872 -14.25 -14.15 23.87
C ASP A 872 -14.63 -13.88 22.41
N SER A 873 -15.91 -13.67 22.15
CA SER A 873 -16.44 -13.40 20.82
C SER A 873 -15.93 -12.10 20.21
N SER A 874 -15.47 -11.14 21.01
CA SER A 874 -14.89 -9.88 20.56
C SER A 874 -13.45 -10.02 20.02
N LEU A 875 -12.75 -11.07 20.45
CA LEU A 875 -11.36 -11.37 20.07
C LEU A 875 -11.27 -12.49 19.03
N CYS A 876 -12.29 -13.35 18.91
CA CYS A 876 -12.27 -14.50 18.03
C CYS A 876 -12.33 -14.07 16.54
N LYS A 877 -11.38 -14.57 15.74
CA LYS A 877 -11.31 -14.30 14.29
C LYS A 877 -12.05 -15.33 13.42
N GLY A 878 -12.79 -16.25 14.03
CA GLY A 878 -13.59 -17.23 13.28
C GLY A 878 -12.81 -18.24 12.43
N CYS A 879 -11.50 -18.43 12.68
CA CYS A 879 -10.64 -19.28 11.85
C CYS A 879 -10.93 -20.79 11.94
N GLY A 880 -11.68 -21.25 12.93
CA GLY A 880 -12.10 -22.65 13.10
C GLY A 880 -11.01 -23.62 13.61
N MET A 881 -9.76 -23.22 13.80
CA MET A 881 -8.66 -24.10 14.24
C MET A 881 -8.99 -24.85 15.55
N CYS A 882 -9.51 -24.12 16.53
CA CYS A 882 -9.89 -24.71 17.82
C CYS A 882 -11.08 -25.70 17.69
N VAL A 883 -11.98 -25.49 16.72
CA VAL A 883 -13.10 -26.38 16.41
C VAL A 883 -12.59 -27.70 15.84
N ALA A 884 -11.70 -27.61 14.82
CA ALA A 884 -11.10 -28.77 14.16
C ALA A 884 -10.33 -29.66 15.14
N GLU A 885 -9.53 -29.04 16.01
CA GLU A 885 -8.61 -29.71 16.94
C GLU A 885 -9.27 -30.13 18.28
N CYS A 886 -10.52 -29.76 18.53
CA CYS A 886 -11.18 -30.12 19.79
C CYS A 886 -11.47 -31.64 19.88
N PRO A 887 -10.77 -32.42 20.74
CA PRO A 887 -10.98 -33.88 20.80
C PRO A 887 -12.34 -34.25 21.37
N GLY A 888 -12.91 -33.40 22.22
CA GLY A 888 -14.24 -33.60 22.83
C GLY A 888 -15.40 -33.09 21.96
N LYS A 889 -15.10 -32.49 20.76
CA LYS A 889 -16.13 -31.82 19.92
C LYS A 889 -17.02 -30.88 20.73
N ALA A 890 -16.38 -30.20 21.68
CA ALA A 890 -17.03 -29.22 22.56
C ALA A 890 -17.05 -27.81 21.98
N ILE A 891 -16.33 -27.58 20.87
CA ILE A 891 -16.26 -26.27 20.22
C ILE A 891 -16.90 -26.36 18.84
N PHE A 892 -17.71 -25.37 18.49
CA PHE A 892 -18.40 -25.28 17.19
C PHE A 892 -18.36 -23.82 16.68
N MET A 893 -18.61 -23.62 15.39
CA MET A 893 -18.74 -22.29 14.79
C MET A 893 -20.22 -21.84 14.90
N SER A 894 -20.46 -20.60 15.31
CA SER A 894 -21.80 -20.05 15.55
C SER A 894 -22.74 -20.08 14.35
N SER A 895 -22.22 -20.12 13.12
CA SER A 895 -23.04 -20.10 11.88
C SER A 895 -22.74 -21.27 10.94
N CYS A 896 -21.97 -22.28 11.38
CA CYS A 896 -21.64 -23.44 10.58
C CYS A 896 -21.90 -24.72 11.39
N SER A 897 -22.98 -25.43 11.08
CA SER A 897 -23.32 -26.69 11.74
C SER A 897 -22.77 -27.91 10.98
N ASP A 898 -22.53 -29.02 11.70
CA ASP A 898 -22.18 -30.30 11.07
C ASP A 898 -23.26 -30.73 10.07
N GLN A 899 -24.51 -30.39 10.33
CA GLN A 899 -25.62 -30.66 9.43
C GLN A 899 -25.49 -29.87 8.12
N MET A 900 -25.10 -28.61 8.15
CA MET A 900 -24.85 -27.82 6.94
C MET A 900 -23.76 -28.46 6.06
N LEU A 901 -22.70 -29.01 6.66
CA LEU A 901 -21.59 -29.64 5.95
C LEU A 901 -21.96 -31.03 5.37
N THR A 902 -22.91 -31.74 5.97
CA THR A 902 -23.29 -33.09 5.54
C THR A 902 -24.47 -33.08 4.57
N GLU A 903 -25.45 -32.19 4.77
CA GLU A 903 -26.67 -32.14 3.95
C GLU A 903 -26.43 -31.44 2.60
N ALA A 904 -25.59 -30.44 2.52
CA ALA A 904 -25.32 -29.75 1.27
C ALA A 904 -24.71 -30.69 0.18
N PRO A 905 -23.73 -31.57 0.48
CA PRO A 905 -23.31 -32.59 -0.47
C PRO A 905 -24.35 -33.68 -0.72
N SER A 906 -25.19 -34.03 0.26
CA SER A 906 -26.21 -35.09 0.10
C SER A 906 -27.31 -34.73 -0.91
N VAL A 907 -27.57 -33.40 -1.08
CA VAL A 907 -28.49 -32.90 -2.13
C VAL A 907 -27.99 -33.22 -3.54
N LEU A 908 -26.68 -33.33 -3.76
CA LEU A 908 -26.10 -33.74 -5.05
C LEU A 908 -26.29 -35.25 -5.31
N LEU A 909 -26.26 -36.04 -4.25
CA LEU A 909 -26.39 -37.53 -4.35
C LEU A 909 -27.84 -37.97 -4.53
N ALA A 910 -28.80 -37.21 -4.02
CA ALA A 910 -30.21 -37.55 -4.09
C ALA A 910 -30.83 -37.44 -5.50
N THR A 911 -30.09 -36.89 -6.47
CA THR A 911 -30.56 -36.62 -7.85
C THR A 911 -29.84 -37.45 -8.91
N ARG A 912 -28.92 -38.33 -8.51
CA ARG A 912 -28.30 -39.36 -9.35
C ARG A 912 -28.94 -40.69 -9.06
#